data_838f6bf3bdf1a18fc9d236af58f5ae28
#
_entry.id   838f6bf3bdf1a18fc9d236af58f5ae28
#
_cell.length_a   1.000
_cell.length_b   1.000
_cell.length_c   1.000
_cell.angle_alpha   90.00
_cell.angle_beta   90.00
_cell.angle_gamma   90.00
#
_symmetry.space_group_name_H-M   'P 1'
#
loop_
_entity.id
_entity.type
_entity.pdbx_description
1 polymer ?
#
loop_
_entity_poly.entity_id
_entity_poly.type
_entity_poly.pdbx_seq_one_letter_code
_entity_poly.pdbx_strand_id
1 'polypeptide(L)'
;MSFFGRKMGGGGGGEHTGHNLQDGLFQIASQACHILVQVNNTHNVSYGGSNNVNNIAYSKYSTAGGSTAPTTSSSSSSTRSATAAKAYPKYAEPRDKDQDVVVLLPHRKNRAPRLKHKLSTVSENARLDVNSPGGDDDLELWDQSGFMLRTDVDDPLTNAKWGAQGWCRPSCIPITIILILIVLVVLLPLLDHAAEKYSLNATALDSESCMDHCSISLVESIPAGLNYSNNTAQHETTYDSWMNLIGMAQDTIEIASLYWTMKREDVFPDDSAKMGEEVFQSLLEAGRDRRITLKIAQNLPSRLSPNVDTQILAKKANAQVRNLNFAGLLGGGVLHTKLWLIDRTHVYVGSANMDWRSLSQVKELGLMVLNCSCLANDYAKIFDVYWKLSEDGKVPATWPASLSTKININNPINFTYMDNKYKLFIASSPPPFSPKGRSSDLDAIVHCIAKAEKFIYISVMDYFPLTIYTPQIKYWPTIDNALRAAAIERNVNVRLLISWWKHSRSSESYFLKSLQDLTHSYPKVKIEVKRFIVPTDPHLNKIPFARVNHNKYMVTDLAAYIGTSNWSGDYFINTAGIGTVFETVGHQNNDNIRQQLENIFHRDWFSDYSFPLNVTINGFNNSWEISRNLYQHSLYEPYIHI
;
A
#
# COMPACT_ATOMS: atom_id res chain seq x y z
N MET A 1 -7.23 -62.62 -16.47
CA MET A 1 -7.45 -63.77 -15.58
C MET A 1 -8.02 -63.16 -14.31
N SER A 2 -9.36 -63.13 -14.14
CA SER A 2 -10.18 -64.15 -13.48
C SER A 2 -9.78 -64.30 -12.00
N PHE A 3 -10.60 -64.22 -10.99
CA PHE A 3 -12.02 -64.39 -10.78
C PHE A 3 -12.37 -64.09 -9.32
N PHE A 4 -13.60 -63.57 -9.07
CA PHE A 4 -14.53 -63.91 -7.95
C PHE A 4 -14.06 -63.77 -6.49
N GLY A 5 -14.82 -63.32 -5.51
CA GLY A 5 -16.26 -63.06 -5.42
C GLY A 5 -16.75 -63.19 -3.98
N ARG A 6 -17.84 -62.48 -3.64
CA ARG A 6 -18.85 -62.79 -2.63
C ARG A 6 -18.46 -62.89 -1.13
N LYS A 7 -19.16 -62.30 -0.22
CA LYS A 7 -20.49 -61.89 0.16
C LYS A 7 -20.67 -61.99 1.68
N MET A 8 -21.47 -61.09 2.24
CA MET A 8 -22.26 -61.19 3.48
C MET A 8 -21.50 -61.04 4.82
N GLY A 9 -21.97 -60.32 5.79
CA GLY A 9 -23.20 -59.60 6.06
C GLY A 9 -23.29 -59.22 7.53
N GLY A 10 -24.18 -58.28 7.83
CA GLY A 10 -24.75 -58.04 9.14
C GLY A 10 -23.96 -57.09 10.05
N GLY A 11 -24.45 -56.05 10.56
CA GLY A 11 -25.72 -55.62 11.05
C GLY A 11 -25.52 -54.66 12.20
N GLY A 12 -26.33 -53.61 12.28
CA GLY A 12 -26.62 -52.85 13.49
C GLY A 12 -25.76 -51.58 13.68
N GLY A 13 -26.22 -50.41 13.57
CA GLY A 13 -27.37 -49.78 14.18
C GLY A 13 -26.90 -48.61 15.04
N GLY A 14 -27.41 -47.41 14.81
CA GLY A 14 -27.33 -46.27 15.72
C GLY A 14 -26.25 -45.23 15.38
N GLU A 15 -26.47 -43.95 15.26
CA GLU A 15 -27.66 -43.12 15.29
C GLU A 15 -27.24 -41.72 14.80
N HIS A 16 -28.02 -41.16 13.93
CA HIS A 16 -28.02 -39.76 13.58
C HIS A 16 -28.53 -38.91 14.75
N THR A 17 -27.76 -38.02 15.30
CA THR A 17 -28.25 -36.77 15.91
C THR A 17 -27.10 -35.76 16.00
N GLY A 18 -27.00 -34.87 15.04
CA GLY A 18 -26.04 -33.77 15.09
C GLY A 18 -26.36 -32.62 14.13
N HIS A 19 -27.18 -32.85 13.13
CA HIS A 19 -27.35 -31.85 12.05
C HIS A 19 -28.61 -30.95 12.18
N ASN A 20 -29.53 -31.21 13.12
CA ASN A 20 -30.82 -30.50 13.20
C ASN A 20 -30.84 -29.28 14.12
N LEU A 21 -29.80 -28.99 14.87
CA LEU A 21 -29.76 -27.81 15.76
C LEU A 21 -29.15 -26.56 15.10
N GLN A 22 -28.25 -26.75 14.16
CA GLN A 22 -27.64 -25.60 13.44
C GLN A 22 -28.58 -25.00 12.38
N ASP A 23 -29.34 -25.82 11.67
CA ASP A 23 -30.31 -25.35 10.67
C ASP A 23 -31.51 -24.64 11.29
N GLY A 24 -31.93 -25.06 12.48
CA GLY A 24 -33.00 -24.40 13.23
C GLY A 24 -32.63 -23.01 13.75
N LEU A 25 -31.39 -22.81 14.17
CA LEU A 25 -30.88 -21.53 14.64
C LEU A 25 -30.65 -20.54 13.49
N PHE A 26 -30.27 -21.04 12.32
CA PHE A 26 -30.10 -20.19 11.12
C PHE A 26 -31.43 -19.67 10.56
N GLN A 27 -32.49 -20.48 10.62
CA GLN A 27 -33.83 -20.04 10.21
C GLN A 27 -34.45 -19.02 11.17
N ILE A 28 -34.22 -19.15 12.47
CA ILE A 28 -34.68 -18.16 13.47
C ILE A 28 -33.94 -16.85 13.36
N ALA A 29 -32.62 -16.87 13.10
CA ALA A 29 -31.83 -15.68 12.88
C ALA A 29 -32.20 -14.95 11.57
N SER A 30 -32.51 -15.68 10.50
CA SER A 30 -32.95 -15.12 9.22
C SER A 30 -34.33 -14.44 9.32
N GLN A 31 -35.29 -15.02 10.08
CA GLN A 31 -36.61 -14.42 10.31
C GLN A 31 -36.53 -13.16 11.20
N ALA A 32 -35.66 -13.13 12.20
CA ALA A 32 -35.45 -11.95 13.03
C ALA A 32 -34.85 -10.78 12.25
N CYS A 33 -33.96 -11.04 11.28
CA CYS A 33 -33.38 -10.02 10.40
C CYS A 33 -34.43 -9.42 9.42
N HIS A 34 -35.37 -10.23 8.93
CA HIS A 34 -36.44 -9.76 8.05
C HIS A 34 -37.46 -8.85 8.75
N ILE A 35 -37.71 -9.09 10.03
CA ILE A 35 -38.63 -8.23 10.83
C ILE A 35 -37.97 -6.88 11.14
N LEU A 36 -36.67 -6.82 11.39
CA LEU A 36 -35.94 -5.56 11.63
C LEU A 36 -35.80 -4.67 10.37
N VAL A 37 -35.76 -5.26 9.21
CA VAL A 37 -35.71 -4.51 7.93
C VAL A 37 -37.08 -3.93 7.57
N GLN A 38 -38.20 -4.57 7.96
CA GLN A 38 -39.55 -4.04 7.71
C GLN A 38 -39.96 -2.89 8.65
N VAL A 39 -39.40 -2.81 9.86
CA VAL A 39 -39.70 -1.74 10.81
C VAL A 39 -38.94 -0.42 10.47
N ASN A 40 -37.82 -0.50 9.77
CA ASN A 40 -37.06 0.69 9.37
C ASN A 40 -37.52 1.36 8.07
N ASN A 41 -38.45 0.76 7.32
CA ASN A 41 -38.95 1.30 6.06
C ASN A 41 -40.29 2.07 6.16
N THR A 42 -40.82 2.28 7.37
CA THR A 42 -42.11 2.97 7.56
C THR A 42 -42.02 4.42 8.07
N HIS A 43 -40.81 4.99 8.18
CA HIS A 43 -40.65 6.41 8.54
C HIS A 43 -39.79 7.19 7.54
N ASN A 44 -40.34 7.44 6.36
CA ASN A 44 -39.95 8.61 5.55
C ASN A 44 -41.01 8.89 4.49
N VAL A 45 -41.97 9.75 4.83
CA VAL A 45 -42.90 10.37 3.89
C VAL A 45 -42.77 11.87 4.01
N SER A 46 -42.45 12.47 2.88
CA SER A 46 -42.79 13.81 2.35
C SER A 46 -42.22 15.06 3.02
N TYR A 47 -41.48 15.81 2.22
CA TYR A 47 -41.86 17.17 1.84
C TYR A 47 -41.29 17.52 0.47
N GLY A 48 -42.16 17.86 -0.43
CA GLY A 48 -41.85 18.33 -1.79
C GLY A 48 -41.57 19.83 -1.84
N GLY A 49 -40.92 20.23 -2.93
CA GLY A 49 -40.69 21.64 -3.24
C GLY A 49 -39.98 21.78 -4.59
N SER A 50 -40.75 22.07 -5.62
CA SER A 50 -40.37 22.37 -7.00
C SER A 50 -39.56 23.66 -7.13
N ASN A 51 -38.69 23.75 -8.16
CA ASN A 51 -38.68 24.78 -9.22
C ASN A 51 -37.40 24.70 -10.04
N ASN A 52 -37.52 24.32 -11.28
CA ASN A 52 -37.54 25.10 -12.53
C ASN A 52 -36.23 25.80 -12.97
N VAL A 53 -35.68 25.25 -14.06
CA VAL A 53 -35.35 25.87 -15.37
C VAL A 53 -34.20 26.89 -15.43
N ASN A 54 -33.15 26.61 -16.20
CA ASN A 54 -32.90 27.28 -17.47
C ASN A 54 -31.75 26.65 -18.29
N ASN A 55 -32.12 26.31 -19.51
CA ASN A 55 -31.26 26.07 -20.67
C ASN A 55 -30.61 27.36 -21.15
N ILE A 56 -29.31 27.30 -21.51
CA ILE A 56 -28.77 28.21 -22.53
C ILE A 56 -27.85 27.40 -23.45
N ALA A 57 -28.25 27.32 -24.70
CA ALA A 57 -27.47 26.89 -25.86
C ALA A 57 -26.69 28.06 -26.46
N TYR A 58 -25.46 27.82 -26.95
CA TYR A 58 -24.82 28.64 -27.99
C TYR A 58 -23.97 27.73 -28.87
N SER A 59 -24.38 27.53 -30.07
CA SER A 59 -24.19 28.10 -31.41
C SER A 59 -22.73 28.06 -31.94
N LYS A 60 -22.63 27.29 -33.02
CA LYS A 60 -21.53 27.18 -33.98
C LYS A 60 -21.16 28.52 -34.63
N TYR A 61 -19.86 28.69 -34.96
CA TYR A 61 -19.44 29.39 -36.18
C TYR A 61 -18.23 28.70 -36.82
N SER A 62 -18.37 28.38 -38.08
CA SER A 62 -17.36 27.97 -39.06
C SER A 62 -17.09 29.12 -40.04
N THR A 63 -15.84 29.28 -40.51
CA THR A 63 -15.41 29.77 -41.85
C THR A 63 -13.91 29.70 -41.90
N ALA A 64 -13.26 29.05 -42.72
CA ALA A 64 -12.93 28.92 -44.14
C ALA A 64 -12.00 30.01 -44.72
N GLY A 65 -10.88 29.56 -45.35
CA GLY A 65 -10.10 30.27 -46.38
C GLY A 65 -8.76 30.84 -45.90
N GLY A 66 -7.62 30.63 -46.48
CA GLY A 66 -7.17 30.19 -47.74
C GLY A 66 -5.77 30.79 -47.98
N SER A 67 -4.84 29.94 -48.44
CA SER A 67 -3.74 30.10 -49.38
C SER A 67 -2.81 31.35 -49.36
N THR A 68 -1.49 31.18 -49.32
CA THR A 68 -0.54 31.19 -50.43
C THR A 68 0.92 31.41 -49.92
N ALA A 69 1.82 30.60 -50.39
CA ALA A 69 3.26 30.88 -50.40
C ALA A 69 3.59 31.87 -51.55
N PRO A 70 4.75 32.52 -51.64
CA PRO A 70 5.94 31.90 -52.21
C PRO A 70 7.34 32.38 -51.71
N THR A 71 8.27 31.47 -51.83
CA THR A 71 9.69 31.51 -52.35
C THR A 71 10.50 32.82 -52.42
N THR A 72 11.75 32.79 -52.02
CA THR A 72 13.05 32.89 -52.72
C THR A 72 14.12 33.49 -51.83
N SER A 73 15.19 32.81 -51.65
CA SER A 73 16.55 32.82 -52.21
C SER A 73 17.62 33.71 -51.54
N SER A 74 18.68 33.03 -51.15
CA SER A 74 20.12 33.28 -51.34
C SER A 74 20.79 34.53 -50.73
N SER A 75 21.86 34.41 -49.93
CA SER A 75 23.26 34.31 -50.35
C SER A 75 24.23 34.65 -49.21
N SER A 76 25.18 33.79 -49.03
CA SER A 76 26.63 33.94 -48.74
C SER A 76 27.21 35.28 -48.24
N SER A 77 28.06 35.22 -47.19
CA SER A 77 29.51 35.48 -47.21
C SER A 77 30.12 35.62 -45.80
N SER A 78 31.05 34.79 -45.49
CA SER A 78 32.41 34.92 -44.97
C SER A 78 32.85 36.30 -44.42
N THR A 79 33.46 36.34 -43.22
CA THR A 79 34.88 36.51 -42.95
C THR A 79 35.20 36.80 -41.47
N ARG A 80 36.17 36.03 -40.97
CA ARG A 80 37.34 36.32 -40.11
C ARG A 80 37.28 37.30 -38.93
N SER A 81 37.58 36.69 -37.76
CA SER A 81 38.67 37.01 -36.80
C SER A 81 38.76 38.38 -36.14
N ALA A 82 38.80 38.35 -34.80
CA ALA A 82 39.92 38.89 -34.01
C ALA A 82 39.70 38.71 -32.50
N THR A 83 40.73 38.26 -31.86
CA THR A 83 41.02 38.16 -30.42
C THR A 83 41.01 39.52 -29.72
N ALA A 84 40.42 39.56 -28.50
CA ALA A 84 40.91 40.50 -27.47
C ALA A 84 40.50 40.00 -26.05
N ALA A 85 41.52 39.77 -25.27
CA ALA A 85 41.45 39.55 -23.83
C ALA A 85 41.26 40.89 -23.08
N LYS A 86 40.43 40.90 -21.99
CA LYS A 86 40.53 41.89 -20.89
C LYS A 86 39.76 41.32 -19.67
N ALA A 87 40.51 40.91 -18.67
CA ALA A 87 40.83 41.59 -17.41
C ALA A 87 39.65 41.69 -16.39
N TYR A 88 39.80 40.96 -15.29
CA TYR A 88 38.99 41.02 -14.06
C TYR A 88 39.22 42.34 -13.31
N PRO A 89 38.26 42.86 -12.55
CA PRO A 89 38.51 43.69 -11.40
C PRO A 89 38.20 42.99 -10.07
N LYS A 90 38.98 43.38 -9.07
CA LYS A 90 39.11 42.89 -7.70
C LYS A 90 37.90 43.21 -6.82
N TYR A 91 37.71 42.34 -5.86
CA TYR A 91 36.86 42.51 -4.67
C TYR A 91 37.20 43.75 -3.84
N ALA A 92 36.17 44.43 -3.34
CA ALA A 92 36.24 45.36 -2.22
C ALA A 92 35.13 45.03 -1.24
N GLU A 93 35.51 44.85 0.05
CA GLU A 93 34.60 44.68 1.17
C GLU A 93 33.85 46.00 1.49
N PRO A 94 32.62 45.91 2.02
CA PRO A 94 32.00 47.05 2.71
C PRO A 94 31.89 46.84 4.20
N ARG A 95 32.21 47.92 4.90
CA ARG A 95 32.11 48.17 6.31
C ARG A 95 30.65 48.32 6.76
N ASP A 96 30.41 47.91 8.00
CA ASP A 96 29.24 48.18 8.84
C ASP A 96 28.75 49.62 8.85
N LYS A 97 27.45 49.81 8.80
CA LYS A 97 26.71 50.86 9.54
C LYS A 97 25.25 50.47 9.72
N ASP A 98 24.86 50.37 10.96
CA ASP A 98 23.50 50.34 11.48
C ASP A 98 22.67 51.53 10.99
N GLN A 99 21.43 51.29 10.58
CA GLN A 99 20.33 52.24 10.72
C GLN A 99 18.97 51.52 10.67
N ASP A 100 18.27 51.60 11.78
CA ASP A 100 16.86 51.20 11.98
C ASP A 100 15.92 51.97 11.02
N VAL A 101 15.08 51.24 10.28
CA VAL A 101 13.92 51.83 9.61
C VAL A 101 12.66 51.15 10.09
N VAL A 102 11.93 51.92 10.89
CA VAL A 102 10.56 51.64 11.36
C VAL A 102 9.59 51.93 10.20
N VAL A 103 8.87 50.92 9.72
CA VAL A 103 7.76 51.13 8.78
C VAL A 103 6.45 50.98 9.53
N LEU A 104 5.72 52.08 9.64
CA LEU A 104 4.35 52.19 10.15
C LEU A 104 3.35 51.75 9.07
N LEU A 105 2.50 50.79 9.40
CA LEU A 105 1.32 50.41 8.59
C LEU A 105 0.04 51.04 9.18
N PRO A 106 -0.90 51.52 8.37
CA PRO A 106 -2.10 52.21 8.84
C PRO A 106 -3.22 51.23 9.24
N HIS A 107 -3.83 51.51 10.37
CA HIS A 107 -5.06 50.91 10.88
C HIS A 107 -6.26 51.07 9.96
N ARG A 108 -6.96 50.00 9.66
CA ARG A 108 -8.34 50.03 9.21
C ARG A 108 -9.22 49.18 10.10
N LYS A 109 -10.12 49.84 10.83
CA LYS A 109 -11.21 49.24 11.62
C LYS A 109 -12.27 48.68 10.68
N ASN A 110 -12.71 47.44 10.87
CA ASN A 110 -14.07 47.05 10.61
C ASN A 110 -14.49 45.90 11.55
N ARG A 111 -15.68 46.09 12.12
CA ARG A 111 -16.36 45.22 13.08
C ARG A 111 -16.88 43.97 12.40
N ALA A 112 -16.81 42.82 13.07
CA ALA A 112 -17.60 41.63 12.80
C ALA A 112 -18.27 41.08 14.07
N PRO A 113 -19.41 40.42 14.01
CA PRO A 113 -20.23 40.10 15.17
C PRO A 113 -19.78 38.83 15.90
N ARG A 114 -20.02 38.81 17.21
CA ARG A 114 -19.74 37.73 18.14
C ARG A 114 -20.65 36.53 17.89
N LEU A 115 -20.07 35.35 17.72
CA LEU A 115 -20.71 34.08 18.03
C LEU A 115 -19.98 33.45 19.25
N LYS A 116 -20.80 33.20 20.28
CA LYS A 116 -20.33 32.52 21.50
C LYS A 116 -20.35 31.02 21.28
N HIS A 117 -19.23 30.34 21.40
CA HIS A 117 -19.16 28.93 21.71
C HIS A 117 -18.30 28.71 22.96
N LYS A 118 -18.92 28.07 23.96
CA LYS A 118 -18.26 27.60 25.16
C LYS A 118 -17.40 26.40 24.82
N LEU A 119 -16.11 26.48 25.09
CA LEU A 119 -15.22 25.33 25.22
C LEU A 119 -14.86 25.18 26.70
N SER A 120 -15.18 24.04 27.25
CA SER A 120 -14.72 23.60 28.56
C SER A 120 -13.34 22.96 28.41
N THR A 121 -12.33 23.57 28.99
CA THR A 121 -11.00 22.96 29.18
C THR A 121 -10.97 22.29 30.55
N VAL A 122 -10.67 20.97 30.54
CA VAL A 122 -10.28 20.24 31.74
C VAL A 122 -8.76 20.34 31.83
N SER A 123 -8.29 20.93 32.92
CA SER A 123 -6.87 20.95 33.26
C SER A 123 -6.62 19.98 34.42
N GLU A 124 -5.78 18.98 34.17
CA GLU A 124 -5.16 18.16 35.19
C GLU A 124 -4.00 18.93 35.84
N ASN A 125 -4.03 19.03 37.16
CA ASN A 125 -2.84 18.87 38.01
C ASN A 125 -3.25 19.04 39.49
N ALA A 126 -3.32 17.91 40.21
CA ALA A 126 -3.41 17.89 41.65
C ALA A 126 -2.05 17.49 42.23
N ARG A 127 -1.49 18.32 43.08
CA ARG A 127 -0.47 17.93 44.08
C ARG A 127 -0.97 18.24 45.45
N LEU A 128 -0.87 17.20 46.28
CA LEU A 128 -1.13 17.14 47.72
C LEU A 128 -0.28 18.16 48.49
N ASP A 129 -0.89 18.79 49.50
CA ASP A 129 -0.21 18.97 50.80
C ASP A 129 -1.23 19.11 51.95
N VAL A 130 -0.83 18.51 53.07
CA VAL A 130 -1.53 18.26 54.33
C VAL A 130 -1.42 19.44 55.25
N ASN A 131 -2.49 19.88 55.94
CA ASN A 131 -2.61 20.03 57.38
C ASN A 131 -3.83 20.88 57.78
N SER A 132 -4.55 20.34 58.79
CA SER A 132 -5.73 20.82 59.52
C SER A 132 -5.45 22.10 60.35
N PRO A 133 -6.38 22.66 61.18
CA PRO A 133 -7.79 22.32 61.43
C PRO A 133 -8.74 23.53 61.63
N GLY A 134 -10.03 23.23 61.72
CA GLY A 134 -10.96 23.95 62.61
C GLY A 134 -12.02 24.83 61.97
N GLY A 135 -13.26 24.59 62.35
CA GLY A 135 -14.31 25.62 62.36
C GLY A 135 -15.59 25.24 61.63
N ASP A 136 -16.50 24.88 62.43
CA ASP A 136 -17.93 24.73 62.40
C ASP A 136 -18.75 25.52 61.34
N ASP A 137 -19.89 24.92 61.05
CA ASP A 137 -21.23 25.46 60.89
C ASP A 137 -21.89 25.47 59.49
N ASP A 138 -23.07 24.87 59.54
CA ASP A 138 -24.33 25.11 58.85
C ASP A 138 -24.55 24.58 57.44
N LEU A 139 -25.26 23.47 57.37
CA LEU A 139 -26.72 23.32 57.13
C LEU A 139 -27.24 23.89 55.80
N GLU A 140 -27.74 23.05 55.00
CA GLU A 140 -29.10 22.91 54.40
C GLU A 140 -29.06 22.13 53.09
N LEU A 141 -29.58 20.98 53.10
CA LEU A 141 -30.97 20.60 52.73
C LEU A 141 -31.28 20.72 51.24
N TRP A 142 -31.27 19.62 50.55
CA TRP A 142 -32.25 19.28 49.52
C TRP A 142 -32.57 17.80 49.54
N ASP A 143 -33.65 17.58 50.02
CA ASP A 143 -34.73 16.69 50.22
C ASP A 143 -35.19 16.00 48.93
N GLN A 144 -35.41 14.72 49.12
CA GLN A 144 -36.57 13.92 48.75
C GLN A 144 -37.06 13.89 47.27
N SER A 145 -36.97 12.73 46.70
CA SER A 145 -38.16 12.09 46.15
C SER A 145 -38.18 10.60 46.57
N GLY A 146 -38.92 10.38 47.62
CA GLY A 146 -39.19 9.08 48.16
C GLY A 146 -40.09 8.25 47.24
N PHE A 147 -39.71 7.02 47.05
CA PHE A 147 -40.60 5.99 46.56
C PHE A 147 -41.33 5.40 47.77
N MET A 148 -42.57 5.84 47.99
CA MET A 148 -43.47 5.25 49.00
C MET A 148 -43.89 3.87 48.54
N LEU A 149 -43.52 2.85 49.27
CA LEU A 149 -44.20 1.58 49.33
C LEU A 149 -45.45 1.74 50.18
N ARG A 150 -46.59 1.71 49.56
CA ARG A 150 -47.91 1.68 50.21
C ARG A 150 -48.15 0.26 50.77
N THR A 151 -48.17 0.13 52.05
CA THR A 151 -48.73 -1.02 52.76
C THR A 151 -50.21 -0.77 52.90
N ASP A 152 -51.03 -1.53 52.19
CA ASP A 152 -52.46 -1.63 52.47
C ASP A 152 -52.74 -2.90 53.25
N VAL A 153 -53.46 -2.63 54.29
CA VAL A 153 -53.92 -3.50 55.37
C VAL A 153 -54.97 -4.51 54.87
N ASP A 154 -54.95 -5.63 55.50
CA ASP A 154 -55.85 -6.81 55.41
C ASP A 154 -57.30 -6.53 55.16
N ASP A 155 -57.89 -7.33 54.27
CA ASP A 155 -59.29 -7.76 54.38
C ASP A 155 -59.43 -9.26 54.03
N PRO A 156 -60.08 -10.07 54.90
CA PRO A 156 -60.15 -11.50 54.71
C PRO A 156 -61.45 -11.88 54.01
N LEU A 157 -61.40 -12.99 53.31
CA LEU A 157 -62.50 -13.77 52.72
C LEU A 157 -62.56 -13.72 51.18
N THR A 158 -61.87 -14.64 50.57
CA THR A 158 -62.56 -15.64 49.70
C THR A 158 -61.63 -16.81 49.40
N ASN A 159 -61.99 -17.95 49.85
CA ASN A 159 -61.49 -19.27 49.44
C ASN A 159 -61.70 -19.48 47.93
N ALA A 160 -60.67 -19.65 47.18
CA ALA A 160 -60.72 -20.34 45.90
C ALA A 160 -59.45 -21.21 45.76
N LYS A 161 -59.69 -22.52 45.85
CA LYS A 161 -58.73 -23.58 45.55
C LYS A 161 -58.20 -23.40 44.13
N TRP A 162 -56.91 -23.21 43.99
CA TRP A 162 -56.20 -23.45 42.72
C TRP A 162 -55.28 -24.64 42.89
N GLY A 163 -55.60 -25.67 42.11
CA GLY A 163 -54.88 -26.92 42.08
C GLY A 163 -53.47 -26.69 41.53
N ALA A 164 -52.58 -27.51 42.03
CA ALA A 164 -51.21 -27.66 41.55
C ALA A 164 -51.20 -28.02 40.06
N GLN A 165 -50.65 -27.13 39.25
CA GLN A 165 -49.89 -27.43 38.00
C GLN A 165 -49.40 -26.14 37.39
N GLY A 166 -48.11 -26.09 37.10
CA GLY A 166 -47.62 -25.14 36.14
C GLY A 166 -46.48 -24.25 36.64
N TRP A 167 -45.35 -24.60 36.28
CA TRP A 167 -44.15 -23.81 36.27
C TRP A 167 -44.37 -22.47 35.53
N CYS A 168 -43.80 -21.43 36.10
CA CYS A 168 -43.68 -20.07 35.61
C CYS A 168 -44.72 -19.07 36.12
N ARG A 169 -44.35 -18.37 37.18
CA ARG A 169 -44.94 -17.07 37.52
C ARG A 169 -44.55 -16.03 36.44
N PRO A 170 -45.43 -15.09 36.07
CA PRO A 170 -45.18 -14.07 35.05
C PRO A 170 -43.91 -13.21 35.31
N SER A 171 -43.44 -13.17 36.56
CA SER A 171 -42.22 -12.44 36.95
C SER A 171 -40.92 -13.15 36.61
N CYS A 172 -40.94 -14.45 36.28
CA CYS A 172 -39.70 -15.18 35.94
C CYS A 172 -39.25 -14.95 34.49
N ILE A 173 -40.17 -14.59 33.59
CA ILE A 173 -39.86 -14.37 32.17
C ILE A 173 -38.89 -13.19 31.95
N PRO A 174 -39.11 -12.00 32.54
CA PRO A 174 -38.14 -10.90 32.41
C PRO A 174 -36.77 -11.21 33.05
N ILE A 175 -36.76 -11.93 34.20
CA ILE A 175 -35.52 -12.32 34.88
C ILE A 175 -34.71 -13.32 34.04
N THR A 176 -35.36 -14.30 33.43
CA THR A 176 -34.69 -15.27 32.54
C THR A 176 -34.17 -14.61 31.27
N ILE A 177 -34.91 -13.65 30.68
CA ILE A 177 -34.43 -12.88 29.53
C ILE A 177 -33.21 -12.03 29.90
N ILE A 178 -33.21 -11.34 31.04
CA ILE A 178 -32.09 -10.56 31.54
C ILE A 178 -30.87 -11.45 31.80
N LEU A 179 -31.06 -12.62 32.41
CA LEU A 179 -29.98 -13.59 32.64
C LEU A 179 -29.41 -14.12 31.33
N ILE A 180 -30.24 -14.44 30.34
CA ILE A 180 -29.78 -14.85 29.00
C ILE A 180 -29.01 -13.72 28.31
N LEU A 181 -29.46 -12.47 28.40
CA LEU A 181 -28.75 -11.32 27.83
C LEU A 181 -27.42 -11.09 28.54
N ILE A 182 -27.32 -11.22 29.85
CA ILE A 182 -26.08 -11.12 30.61
C ILE A 182 -25.13 -12.26 30.19
N VAL A 183 -25.63 -13.49 30.11
CA VAL A 183 -24.84 -14.64 29.64
C VAL A 183 -24.35 -14.44 28.21
N LEU A 184 -25.17 -13.93 27.30
CA LEU A 184 -24.76 -13.62 25.93
C LEU A 184 -23.71 -12.49 25.88
N VAL A 185 -23.90 -11.43 26.64
CA VAL A 185 -22.97 -10.29 26.68
C VAL A 185 -21.61 -10.68 27.28
N VAL A 186 -21.59 -11.63 28.21
CA VAL A 186 -20.35 -12.11 28.86
C VAL A 186 -19.73 -13.28 28.09
N LEU A 187 -20.55 -14.21 27.60
CA LEU A 187 -20.07 -15.43 26.94
C LEU A 187 -19.59 -15.17 25.50
N LEU A 188 -20.23 -14.27 24.75
CA LEU A 188 -19.81 -13.97 23.38
C LEU A 188 -18.36 -13.41 23.31
N PRO A 189 -17.96 -12.41 24.12
CA PRO A 189 -16.56 -11.96 24.14
C PRO A 189 -15.60 -13.05 24.66
N LEU A 190 -16.02 -13.90 25.59
CA LEU A 190 -15.17 -15.00 26.10
C LEU A 190 -15.02 -16.13 25.06
N LEU A 191 -16.04 -16.41 24.27
CA LEU A 191 -15.99 -17.37 23.17
C LEU A 191 -15.15 -16.80 22.02
N ASP A 192 -15.26 -15.51 21.70
CA ASP A 192 -14.40 -14.82 20.73
C ASP A 192 -12.94 -14.86 21.19
N HIS A 193 -12.68 -14.60 22.47
CA HIS A 193 -11.33 -14.67 23.03
C HIS A 193 -10.78 -16.10 23.10
N ALA A 194 -11.63 -17.09 23.36
CA ALA A 194 -11.25 -18.50 23.33
C ALA A 194 -11.03 -18.99 21.88
N ALA A 195 -11.89 -18.60 20.94
CA ALA A 195 -11.72 -18.90 19.52
C ALA A 195 -10.45 -18.24 18.94
N GLU A 196 -10.16 -17.01 19.35
CA GLU A 196 -8.91 -16.31 19.01
C GLU A 196 -7.70 -17.08 19.59
N LYS A 197 -7.78 -17.56 20.82
CA LYS A 197 -6.70 -18.32 21.47
C LYS A 197 -6.51 -19.73 20.88
N TYR A 198 -7.60 -20.40 20.47
CA TYR A 198 -7.53 -21.70 19.77
C TYR A 198 -7.01 -21.56 18.35
N SER A 199 -7.46 -20.56 17.59
CA SER A 199 -6.92 -20.21 16.27
C SER A 199 -5.45 -19.82 16.34
N LEU A 200 -5.04 -19.15 17.41
CA LEU A 200 -3.68 -18.69 17.65
C LEU A 200 -2.72 -19.85 18.03
N ASN A 201 -3.20 -20.88 18.69
CA ASN A 201 -2.39 -22.06 19.05
C ASN A 201 -2.30 -23.07 17.89
N ALA A 202 -3.33 -23.24 17.08
CA ALA A 202 -3.29 -24.07 15.88
C ALA A 202 -2.30 -23.54 14.85
N THR A 203 -2.23 -22.21 14.65
CA THR A 203 -1.26 -21.58 13.72
C THR A 203 0.18 -21.58 14.22
N ALA A 204 0.44 -21.76 15.51
CA ALA A 204 1.80 -21.80 16.05
C ALA A 204 2.47 -23.19 15.90
N LEU A 205 1.70 -24.28 15.93
CA LEU A 205 2.22 -25.62 15.70
C LEU A 205 2.50 -25.93 14.22
N ASP A 206 1.72 -25.31 13.31
CA ASP A 206 1.88 -25.48 11.87
C ASP A 206 3.01 -24.60 11.26
N SER A 207 3.52 -23.61 11.99
CA SER A 207 4.45 -22.63 11.42
C SER A 207 5.86 -23.18 11.22
N GLU A 208 6.34 -24.11 12.03
CA GLU A 208 7.66 -24.70 11.84
C GLU A 208 7.68 -25.66 10.64
N SER A 209 6.66 -26.48 10.47
CA SER A 209 6.63 -27.48 9.38
C SER A 209 6.36 -26.85 7.99
N CYS A 210 5.66 -25.72 7.92
CA CYS A 210 5.33 -25.12 6.63
C CYS A 210 6.50 -24.33 5.99
N MET A 211 7.54 -24.01 6.77
CA MET A 211 8.74 -23.34 6.25
C MET A 211 9.77 -24.31 5.69
N ASP A 212 9.67 -25.61 5.97
CA ASP A 212 10.68 -26.62 5.59
C ASP A 212 10.79 -26.81 4.07
N HIS A 213 9.77 -26.48 3.30
CA HIS A 213 9.74 -26.63 1.84
C HIS A 213 9.77 -25.30 1.09
N CYS A 214 9.89 -24.17 1.79
CA CYS A 214 9.95 -22.85 1.18
C CYS A 214 11.19 -22.68 0.31
N SER A 215 10.99 -22.24 -0.93
CA SER A 215 12.06 -21.74 -1.79
C SER A 215 11.82 -20.27 -2.08
N ILE A 216 12.88 -19.45 -1.94
CA ILE A 216 12.82 -18.02 -2.12
C ILE A 216 13.92 -17.59 -3.09
N SER A 217 13.57 -16.86 -4.14
CA SER A 217 14.53 -16.36 -5.14
C SER A 217 14.22 -14.91 -5.53
N LEU A 218 15.28 -14.19 -5.89
CA LEU A 218 15.17 -12.88 -6.54
C LEU A 218 14.88 -13.11 -8.03
N VAL A 219 14.05 -12.27 -8.61
CA VAL A 219 13.72 -12.28 -10.04
C VAL A 219 13.87 -10.88 -10.62
N GLU A 220 14.33 -10.78 -11.85
CA GLU A 220 14.62 -9.50 -12.49
C GLU A 220 14.03 -9.43 -13.91
N SER A 221 13.68 -8.22 -14.34
CA SER A 221 13.57 -7.89 -15.76
C SER A 221 14.74 -7.01 -16.16
N ILE A 222 15.53 -7.46 -17.11
CA ILE A 222 16.64 -6.70 -17.68
C ILE A 222 16.20 -6.21 -19.07
N PRO A 223 16.01 -4.89 -19.27
CA PRO A 223 15.51 -4.37 -20.53
C PRO A 223 16.53 -4.55 -21.66
N ALA A 224 16.04 -4.73 -22.88
CA ALA A 224 16.87 -4.87 -24.06
C ALA A 224 17.92 -3.77 -24.17
N GLY A 225 19.16 -4.12 -24.55
CA GLY A 225 20.29 -3.20 -24.64
C GLY A 225 20.99 -2.86 -23.32
N LEU A 226 20.52 -3.41 -22.20
CA LEU A 226 21.22 -3.37 -20.91
C LEU A 226 22.02 -4.65 -20.75
N ASN A 227 23.32 -4.58 -20.99
CA ASN A 227 24.18 -5.77 -21.00
C ASN A 227 25.14 -5.73 -19.82
N TYR A 228 25.20 -6.82 -19.08
CA TYR A 228 26.16 -7.03 -18.01
C TYR A 228 27.15 -8.14 -18.39
N SER A 229 28.33 -8.14 -17.79
CA SER A 229 29.30 -9.21 -18.02
C SER A 229 28.81 -10.55 -17.47
N ASN A 230 29.20 -11.67 -18.08
CA ASN A 230 28.77 -13.02 -17.69
C ASN A 230 29.16 -13.42 -16.25
N ASN A 231 30.09 -12.68 -15.63
CA ASN A 231 30.54 -12.93 -14.26
C ASN A 231 29.76 -12.12 -13.21
N THR A 232 28.69 -11.41 -13.60
CA THR A 232 27.84 -10.66 -12.68
C THR A 232 26.63 -11.47 -12.23
N ALA A 233 26.00 -11.05 -11.14
CA ALA A 233 24.78 -11.68 -10.63
C ALA A 233 23.69 -11.74 -11.73
N GLN A 234 23.17 -12.94 -11.95
CA GLN A 234 22.05 -13.20 -12.87
C GLN A 234 20.97 -13.96 -12.10
N HIS A 235 19.72 -13.61 -12.33
CA HIS A 235 18.56 -14.19 -11.70
C HIS A 235 17.54 -14.62 -12.77
N GLU A 236 16.58 -15.46 -12.38
CA GLU A 236 15.47 -15.84 -13.23
C GLU A 236 14.73 -14.57 -13.70
N THR A 237 14.23 -14.59 -14.93
CA THR A 237 13.48 -13.43 -15.45
C THR A 237 12.09 -13.35 -14.81
N THR A 238 11.56 -12.13 -14.71
CA THR A 238 10.17 -11.93 -14.26
C THR A 238 9.17 -12.67 -15.18
N TYR A 239 9.48 -12.71 -16.48
CA TYR A 239 8.65 -13.43 -17.47
C TYR A 239 8.62 -14.93 -17.19
N ASP A 240 9.77 -15.59 -17.07
CA ASP A 240 9.86 -17.02 -16.79
C ASP A 240 9.20 -17.37 -15.45
N SER A 241 9.43 -16.55 -14.44
CA SER A 241 8.82 -16.69 -13.12
C SER A 241 7.29 -16.61 -13.15
N TRP A 242 6.73 -15.66 -13.91
CA TRP A 242 5.28 -15.54 -14.04
C TRP A 242 4.68 -16.70 -14.85
N MET A 243 5.34 -17.13 -15.91
CA MET A 243 4.93 -18.30 -16.69
C MET A 243 4.96 -19.58 -15.86
N ASN A 244 6.00 -19.76 -15.04
CA ASN A 244 6.12 -20.87 -14.10
C ASN A 244 4.97 -20.85 -13.08
N LEU A 245 4.69 -19.70 -12.44
CA LEU A 245 3.60 -19.55 -11.49
C LEU A 245 2.23 -19.88 -12.10
N ILE A 246 1.94 -19.41 -13.32
CA ILE A 246 0.69 -19.76 -14.04
C ILE A 246 0.63 -21.26 -14.29
N GLY A 247 1.75 -21.87 -14.69
CA GLY A 247 1.86 -23.32 -14.93
C GLY A 247 1.58 -24.15 -13.69
N MET A 248 2.04 -23.70 -12.51
CA MET A 248 1.88 -24.38 -11.23
C MET A 248 0.46 -24.28 -10.66
N ALA A 249 -0.35 -23.31 -11.05
CA ALA A 249 -1.69 -23.09 -10.51
C ALA A 249 -2.59 -24.32 -10.70
N GLN A 250 -3.27 -24.73 -9.63
CA GLN A 250 -4.23 -25.85 -9.61
C GLN A 250 -5.67 -25.34 -9.36
N ASP A 251 -5.84 -24.38 -8.46
CA ASP A 251 -7.16 -23.91 -8.03
C ASP A 251 -7.37 -22.41 -8.27
N THR A 252 -6.40 -21.57 -7.85
CA THR A 252 -6.59 -20.12 -7.83
C THR A 252 -5.34 -19.34 -8.28
N ILE A 253 -5.59 -18.24 -9.01
CA ILE A 253 -4.62 -17.18 -9.26
C ILE A 253 -5.24 -15.88 -8.77
N GLU A 254 -4.66 -15.25 -7.73
CA GLU A 254 -5.11 -13.99 -7.17
C GLU A 254 -4.04 -12.91 -7.47
N ILE A 255 -4.44 -11.82 -8.15
CA ILE A 255 -3.52 -10.75 -8.59
C ILE A 255 -3.99 -9.40 -8.07
N ALA A 256 -3.11 -8.67 -7.37
CA ALA A 256 -3.30 -7.26 -7.06
C ALA A 256 -2.40 -6.40 -7.95
N SER A 257 -2.96 -5.41 -8.65
CA SER A 257 -2.24 -4.62 -9.65
C SER A 257 -2.77 -3.20 -9.80
N LEU A 258 -1.91 -2.30 -10.28
CA LEU A 258 -2.29 -0.91 -10.55
C LEU A 258 -3.13 -0.81 -11.83
N TYR A 259 -2.63 -1.35 -12.94
CA TYR A 259 -3.27 -1.33 -14.27
C TYR A 259 -2.82 -2.53 -15.10
N TRP A 260 -3.43 -2.71 -16.28
CA TRP A 260 -3.17 -3.81 -17.20
C TRP A 260 -2.98 -3.31 -18.63
N THR A 261 -1.82 -3.65 -19.22
CA THR A 261 -1.41 -3.35 -20.59
C THR A 261 -0.47 -4.44 -21.10
N MET A 262 -1.00 -5.67 -21.23
CA MET A 262 -0.20 -6.86 -21.54
C MET A 262 -0.02 -7.09 -23.04
N LYS A 263 -0.80 -6.41 -23.89
CA LYS A 263 -0.79 -6.61 -25.35
C LYS A 263 -0.19 -5.39 -26.05
N ARG A 264 0.40 -5.63 -27.22
CA ARG A 264 1.03 -4.57 -28.03
C ARG A 264 0.09 -3.42 -28.38
N GLU A 265 -1.17 -3.71 -28.65
CA GLU A 265 -2.16 -2.70 -29.00
C GLU A 265 -2.58 -1.80 -27.82
N ASP A 266 -2.29 -2.20 -26.57
CA ASP A 266 -2.70 -1.43 -25.40
C ASP A 266 -1.88 -0.13 -25.23
N VAL A 267 -0.63 -0.11 -25.72
CA VAL A 267 0.31 1.01 -25.49
C VAL A 267 1.00 1.44 -26.78
N PHE A 268 1.79 0.56 -27.38
CA PHE A 268 2.63 0.82 -28.54
C PHE A 268 2.91 -0.50 -29.26
N PRO A 269 2.70 -0.56 -30.59
CA PRO A 269 2.92 -1.78 -31.35
C PRO A 269 4.41 -2.06 -31.54
N ASP A 270 4.94 -2.98 -30.72
CA ASP A 270 6.34 -3.38 -30.73
C ASP A 270 6.47 -4.89 -30.51
N ASP A 271 7.44 -5.52 -31.16
CA ASP A 271 7.65 -6.97 -31.05
C ASP A 271 8.12 -7.40 -29.66
N SER A 272 8.69 -6.50 -28.87
CA SER A 272 9.05 -6.74 -27.47
C SER A 272 7.84 -6.93 -26.54
N ALA A 273 6.61 -6.68 -27.01
CA ALA A 273 5.38 -6.98 -26.30
C ALA A 273 5.05 -8.49 -26.25
N LYS A 274 5.73 -9.33 -27.03
CA LYS A 274 5.47 -10.77 -27.15
C LYS A 274 5.40 -11.47 -25.79
N MET A 275 6.33 -11.21 -24.87
CA MET A 275 6.32 -11.80 -23.52
C MET A 275 5.04 -11.44 -22.74
N GLY A 276 4.58 -10.20 -22.84
CA GLY A 276 3.33 -9.76 -22.22
C GLY A 276 2.11 -10.47 -22.81
N GLU A 277 2.05 -10.60 -24.16
CA GLU A 277 0.98 -11.30 -24.87
C GLU A 277 0.94 -12.78 -24.46
N GLU A 278 2.09 -13.44 -24.31
CA GLU A 278 2.19 -14.84 -23.87
C GLU A 278 1.70 -15.03 -22.43
N VAL A 279 2.09 -14.14 -21.50
CA VAL A 279 1.56 -14.15 -20.12
C VAL A 279 0.04 -13.94 -20.10
N PHE A 280 -0.46 -12.96 -20.88
CA PHE A 280 -1.90 -12.71 -20.99
C PHE A 280 -2.66 -13.93 -21.54
N GLN A 281 -2.13 -14.55 -22.60
CA GLN A 281 -2.72 -15.74 -23.20
C GLN A 281 -2.73 -16.93 -22.22
N SER A 282 -1.64 -17.13 -21.47
CA SER A 282 -1.54 -18.18 -20.45
C SER A 282 -2.54 -18.00 -19.31
N LEU A 283 -2.77 -16.75 -18.86
CA LEU A 283 -3.83 -16.43 -17.88
C LEU A 283 -5.23 -16.70 -18.46
N LEU A 284 -5.45 -16.35 -19.72
CA LEU A 284 -6.71 -16.63 -20.41
C LEU A 284 -6.99 -18.13 -20.49
N GLU A 285 -6.00 -18.94 -20.84
CA GLU A 285 -6.08 -20.40 -20.91
C GLU A 285 -6.26 -21.02 -19.52
N ALA A 286 -5.55 -20.51 -18.50
CA ALA A 286 -5.71 -20.96 -17.14
C ALA A 286 -7.17 -20.85 -16.68
N GLY A 287 -7.82 -19.70 -16.89
CA GLY A 287 -9.21 -19.52 -16.47
C GLY A 287 -10.22 -20.22 -17.38
N ARG A 288 -10.03 -20.17 -18.70
CA ARG A 288 -10.98 -20.73 -19.67
C ARG A 288 -10.90 -22.25 -19.78
N ASP A 289 -9.69 -22.79 -19.93
CA ASP A 289 -9.48 -24.19 -20.31
C ASP A 289 -9.16 -25.07 -19.09
N ARG A 290 -8.32 -24.58 -18.18
CA ARG A 290 -7.95 -25.26 -16.95
C ARG A 290 -8.93 -25.01 -15.80
N ARG A 291 -9.85 -24.05 -15.95
CA ARG A 291 -10.88 -23.68 -14.95
C ARG A 291 -10.29 -23.16 -13.63
N ILE A 292 -9.09 -22.60 -13.67
CA ILE A 292 -8.48 -21.93 -12.54
C ILE A 292 -9.31 -20.68 -12.19
N THR A 293 -9.58 -20.47 -10.92
CA THR A 293 -10.30 -19.28 -10.46
C THR A 293 -9.37 -18.07 -10.48
N LEU A 294 -9.61 -17.13 -11.38
CA LEU A 294 -8.86 -15.88 -11.47
C LEU A 294 -9.54 -14.80 -10.62
N LYS A 295 -8.85 -14.23 -9.65
CA LYS A 295 -9.31 -13.08 -8.86
C LYS A 295 -8.36 -11.90 -9.04
N ILE A 296 -8.87 -10.79 -9.51
CA ILE A 296 -8.08 -9.60 -9.81
C ILE A 296 -8.59 -8.42 -9.00
N ALA A 297 -7.76 -7.92 -8.09
CA ALA A 297 -7.96 -6.63 -7.42
C ALA A 297 -7.12 -5.59 -8.15
N GLN A 298 -7.74 -4.56 -8.70
CA GLN A 298 -7.04 -3.52 -9.47
C GLN A 298 -7.47 -2.12 -9.05
N ASN A 299 -6.62 -1.13 -9.35
CA ASN A 299 -7.04 0.26 -9.19
C ASN A 299 -8.23 0.57 -10.10
N LEU A 300 -9.09 1.48 -9.67
CA LEU A 300 -10.25 1.89 -10.47
C LEU A 300 -9.78 2.33 -11.87
N PRO A 301 -10.28 1.70 -12.96
CA PRO A 301 -9.93 2.10 -14.30
C PRO A 301 -10.22 3.58 -14.58
N SER A 302 -9.39 4.20 -15.39
CA SER A 302 -9.54 5.58 -15.85
C SER A 302 -9.65 5.62 -17.37
N ARG A 303 -9.92 6.80 -17.93
CA ARG A 303 -9.90 6.99 -19.38
C ARG A 303 -8.53 6.67 -20.01
N LEU A 304 -7.45 6.92 -19.26
CA LEU A 304 -6.08 6.72 -19.72
C LEU A 304 -5.56 5.30 -19.42
N SER A 305 -6.21 4.59 -18.50
CA SER A 305 -5.92 3.21 -18.15
C SER A 305 -7.23 2.42 -18.05
N PRO A 306 -7.84 2.03 -19.18
CA PRO A 306 -9.16 1.40 -19.19
C PRO A 306 -9.13 -0.07 -18.76
N ASN A 307 -7.96 -0.68 -18.58
CA ASN A 307 -7.76 -2.10 -18.21
C ASN A 307 -8.57 -3.06 -19.10
N VAL A 308 -8.42 -2.95 -20.42
CA VAL A 308 -9.14 -3.76 -21.40
C VAL A 308 -8.83 -5.25 -21.22
N ASP A 309 -7.61 -5.59 -20.85
CA ASP A 309 -7.17 -6.97 -20.60
C ASP A 309 -8.01 -7.66 -19.54
N THR A 310 -8.26 -7.01 -18.41
CA THR A 310 -9.09 -7.62 -17.34
C THR A 310 -10.56 -7.74 -17.73
N GLN A 311 -11.07 -6.86 -18.59
CA GLN A 311 -12.41 -7.00 -19.17
C GLN A 311 -12.50 -8.24 -20.08
N ILE A 312 -11.44 -8.52 -20.84
CA ILE A 312 -11.35 -9.73 -21.68
C ILE A 312 -11.28 -10.98 -20.80
N LEU A 313 -10.42 -10.98 -19.75
CA LEU A 313 -10.32 -12.09 -18.80
C LEU A 313 -11.66 -12.34 -18.08
N ALA A 314 -12.36 -11.30 -17.64
CA ALA A 314 -13.69 -11.44 -17.04
C ALA A 314 -14.70 -12.09 -18.00
N LYS A 315 -14.69 -11.66 -19.27
CA LYS A 315 -15.65 -12.15 -20.29
C LYS A 315 -15.32 -13.55 -20.81
N LYS A 316 -14.03 -13.87 -20.99
CA LYS A 316 -13.61 -15.08 -21.70
C LYS A 316 -13.03 -16.17 -20.80
N ALA A 317 -12.54 -15.81 -19.61
CA ALA A 317 -11.95 -16.71 -18.63
C ALA A 317 -12.69 -16.67 -17.27
N ASN A 318 -13.85 -16.03 -17.21
CA ASN A 318 -14.69 -15.90 -16.01
C ASN A 318 -13.94 -15.31 -14.81
N ALA A 319 -12.95 -14.45 -15.06
CA ALA A 319 -12.19 -13.83 -14.00
C ALA A 319 -13.06 -12.89 -13.14
N GLN A 320 -12.91 -12.99 -11.84
CA GLN A 320 -13.54 -12.08 -10.88
C GLN A 320 -12.67 -10.83 -10.78
N VAL A 321 -13.15 -9.69 -11.28
CA VAL A 321 -12.41 -8.44 -11.30
C VAL A 321 -13.08 -7.44 -10.36
N ARG A 322 -12.30 -6.89 -9.41
CA ARG A 322 -12.76 -5.87 -8.47
C ARG A 322 -11.89 -4.62 -8.55
N ASN A 323 -12.54 -3.46 -8.49
CA ASN A 323 -11.90 -2.14 -8.63
C ASN A 323 -11.85 -1.42 -7.29
N LEU A 324 -10.68 -0.90 -6.91
CA LEU A 324 -10.52 -0.09 -5.72
C LEU A 324 -10.54 1.40 -6.08
N ASN A 325 -11.49 2.13 -5.50
CA ASN A 325 -11.61 3.58 -5.64
C ASN A 325 -10.90 4.30 -4.49
N PHE A 326 -9.60 4.56 -4.63
CA PHE A 326 -8.80 5.23 -3.60
C PHE A 326 -9.26 6.66 -3.30
N ALA A 327 -9.77 7.37 -4.29
CA ALA A 327 -10.36 8.70 -4.08
C ALA A 327 -11.56 8.65 -3.12
N GLY A 328 -12.40 7.61 -3.24
CA GLY A 328 -13.52 7.38 -2.32
C GLY A 328 -13.08 6.81 -0.96
N LEU A 329 -12.04 5.96 -0.95
CA LEU A 329 -11.58 5.30 0.27
C LEU A 329 -10.73 6.23 1.16
N LEU A 330 -9.82 7.01 0.58
CA LEU A 330 -8.79 7.77 1.30
C LEU A 330 -8.64 9.23 0.80
N GLY A 331 -9.47 9.67 -0.13
CA GLY A 331 -9.36 10.99 -0.73
C GLY A 331 -8.23 11.13 -1.76
N GLY A 332 -7.52 10.07 -2.09
CA GLY A 332 -6.40 10.03 -3.04
C GLY A 332 -5.57 8.77 -2.90
N GLY A 333 -4.50 8.65 -3.69
CA GLY A 333 -3.67 7.46 -3.75
C GLY A 333 -4.14 6.44 -4.80
N VAL A 334 -3.45 5.32 -4.89
CA VAL A 334 -3.72 4.24 -5.85
C VAL A 334 -3.36 2.87 -5.27
N LEU A 335 -3.86 1.80 -5.89
CA LEU A 335 -3.38 0.44 -5.65
C LEU A 335 -2.06 0.23 -6.40
N HIS A 336 -0.93 0.51 -5.74
CA HIS A 336 0.39 0.39 -6.36
C HIS A 336 1.08 -0.96 -6.10
N THR A 337 0.42 -1.86 -5.40
CA THR A 337 0.89 -3.22 -5.14
C THR A 337 0.99 -4.04 -6.43
N LYS A 338 2.00 -4.90 -6.53
CA LYS A 338 2.18 -5.91 -7.57
C LYS A 338 2.39 -7.23 -6.86
N LEU A 339 1.30 -7.96 -6.65
CA LEU A 339 1.26 -9.20 -5.90
C LEU A 339 0.52 -10.27 -6.71
N TRP A 340 1.13 -11.46 -6.81
CA TRP A 340 0.49 -12.67 -7.31
C TRP A 340 0.48 -13.70 -6.19
N LEU A 341 -0.63 -14.39 -6.04
CA LEU A 341 -0.79 -15.52 -5.14
C LEU A 341 -1.34 -16.69 -5.95
N ILE A 342 -0.64 -17.81 -5.90
CA ILE A 342 -1.04 -19.04 -6.58
C ILE A 342 -1.36 -20.06 -5.51
N ASP A 343 -2.64 -20.49 -5.48
CA ASP A 343 -3.16 -21.49 -4.54
C ASP A 343 -2.83 -21.18 -3.07
N ARG A 344 -2.56 -19.88 -2.77
CA ARG A 344 -2.07 -19.41 -1.45
C ARG A 344 -0.87 -20.21 -0.93
N THR A 345 -0.04 -20.71 -1.85
CA THR A 345 1.16 -21.51 -1.60
C THR A 345 2.39 -20.91 -2.26
N HIS A 346 2.20 -20.22 -3.40
CA HIS A 346 3.26 -19.55 -4.13
C HIS A 346 2.96 -18.06 -4.26
N VAL A 347 4.02 -17.24 -4.28
CA VAL A 347 3.91 -15.77 -4.31
C VAL A 347 4.91 -15.19 -5.30
N TYR A 348 4.49 -14.17 -6.04
CA TYR A 348 5.36 -13.15 -6.59
C TYR A 348 4.99 -11.80 -5.98
N VAL A 349 5.98 -11.03 -5.57
CA VAL A 349 5.82 -9.62 -5.15
C VAL A 349 7.04 -8.83 -5.63
N GLY A 350 6.82 -7.65 -6.21
CA GLY A 350 7.93 -6.87 -6.73
C GLY A 350 7.53 -5.56 -7.39
N SER A 351 8.39 -5.07 -8.26
CA SER A 351 8.20 -3.79 -8.92
C SER A 351 7.46 -3.88 -10.26
N ALA A 352 7.39 -5.07 -10.91
CA ALA A 352 6.84 -5.25 -12.25
C ALA A 352 5.32 -5.10 -12.29
N ASN A 353 4.83 -4.14 -13.07
CA ASN A 353 3.40 -3.96 -13.34
C ASN A 353 2.87 -5.03 -14.30
N MET A 354 1.54 -5.19 -14.37
CA MET A 354 0.86 -5.99 -15.39
C MET A 354 0.93 -5.28 -16.76
N ASP A 355 2.14 -5.27 -17.30
CA ASP A 355 2.54 -4.44 -18.43
C ASP A 355 3.65 -5.16 -19.20
N TRP A 356 3.48 -5.33 -20.53
CA TRP A 356 4.49 -5.99 -21.33
C TRP A 356 5.86 -5.29 -21.27
N ARG A 357 5.88 -3.95 -21.05
CA ARG A 357 7.12 -3.18 -20.89
C ARG A 357 7.90 -3.60 -19.65
N SER A 358 7.21 -4.00 -18.57
CA SER A 358 7.85 -4.50 -17.35
C SER A 358 8.61 -5.82 -17.56
N LEU A 359 8.34 -6.56 -18.63
CA LEU A 359 9.02 -7.82 -18.94
C LEU A 359 10.22 -7.63 -19.89
N SER A 360 10.21 -6.58 -20.73
CA SER A 360 11.19 -6.43 -21.82
C SER A 360 11.86 -5.06 -21.93
N GLN A 361 11.27 -3.99 -21.39
CA GLN A 361 11.70 -2.61 -21.62
C GLN A 361 12.02 -1.81 -20.35
N VAL A 362 11.64 -2.33 -19.19
CA VAL A 362 11.82 -1.70 -17.88
C VAL A 362 12.68 -2.60 -17.00
N LYS A 363 13.60 -2.01 -16.25
CA LYS A 363 14.39 -2.77 -15.26
C LYS A 363 13.58 -2.95 -13.99
N GLU A 364 13.27 -4.20 -13.66
CA GLU A 364 12.44 -4.58 -12.52
C GLU A 364 13.17 -5.53 -11.57
N LEU A 365 12.74 -5.57 -10.32
CA LEU A 365 13.16 -6.55 -9.32
C LEU A 365 11.95 -7.04 -8.53
N GLY A 366 11.91 -8.34 -8.29
CA GLY A 366 10.89 -8.99 -7.48
C GLY A 366 11.44 -10.14 -6.66
N LEU A 367 10.53 -10.69 -5.88
CA LEU A 367 10.73 -11.86 -5.04
C LEU A 367 9.74 -12.93 -5.49
N MET A 368 10.23 -14.13 -5.72
CA MET A 368 9.43 -15.34 -5.92
C MET A 368 9.55 -16.22 -4.69
N VAL A 369 8.43 -16.69 -4.16
CA VAL A 369 8.34 -17.60 -3.02
C VAL A 369 7.52 -18.80 -3.45
N LEU A 370 8.10 -19.99 -3.36
CA LEU A 370 7.48 -21.24 -3.80
C LEU A 370 7.29 -22.19 -2.61
N ASN A 371 6.21 -22.98 -2.65
CA ASN A 371 5.88 -24.01 -1.67
C ASN A 371 5.88 -23.50 -0.22
N CYS A 372 5.38 -22.29 0.01
CA CYS A 372 5.49 -21.58 1.29
C CYS A 372 4.14 -21.03 1.75
N SER A 373 3.25 -21.92 2.18
CA SER A 373 1.88 -21.56 2.57
C SER A 373 1.83 -20.56 3.75
N CYS A 374 2.78 -20.59 4.68
CA CYS A 374 2.83 -19.64 5.80
C CYS A 374 2.99 -18.20 5.31
N LEU A 375 3.96 -17.95 4.43
CA LEU A 375 4.19 -16.63 3.87
C LEU A 375 3.08 -16.26 2.89
N ALA A 376 2.67 -17.19 2.02
CA ALA A 376 1.61 -16.95 1.05
C ALA A 376 0.29 -16.57 1.75
N ASN A 377 -0.06 -17.22 2.87
CA ASN A 377 -1.23 -16.85 3.66
C ASN A 377 -1.09 -15.49 4.35
N ASP A 378 0.12 -15.07 4.73
CA ASP A 378 0.30 -13.73 5.30
C ASP A 378 0.21 -12.62 4.22
N TYR A 379 0.72 -12.87 3.00
CA TYR A 379 0.47 -12.01 1.83
C TYR A 379 -1.01 -12.01 1.42
N ALA A 380 -1.69 -13.16 1.51
CA ALA A 380 -3.10 -13.29 1.16
C ALA A 380 -3.99 -12.40 2.04
N LYS A 381 -3.65 -12.18 3.32
CA LYS A 381 -4.36 -11.23 4.19
C LYS A 381 -4.33 -9.80 3.63
N ILE A 382 -3.25 -9.41 2.96
CA ILE A 382 -3.16 -8.09 2.30
C ILE A 382 -4.05 -8.06 1.06
N PHE A 383 -4.04 -9.13 0.26
CA PHE A 383 -4.96 -9.26 -0.88
C PHE A 383 -6.43 -9.24 -0.42
N ASP A 384 -6.76 -9.97 0.64
CA ASP A 384 -8.11 -10.04 1.20
C ASP A 384 -8.59 -8.67 1.73
N VAL A 385 -7.68 -7.83 2.24
CA VAL A 385 -7.98 -6.42 2.58
C VAL A 385 -8.43 -5.66 1.33
N TYR A 386 -7.69 -5.76 0.22
CA TYR A 386 -8.05 -5.10 -1.04
C TYR A 386 -9.38 -5.63 -1.58
N TRP A 387 -9.56 -6.95 -1.52
CA TRP A 387 -10.77 -7.62 -1.96
C TRP A 387 -12.00 -7.15 -1.19
N LYS A 388 -11.87 -7.03 0.13
CA LYS A 388 -12.92 -6.52 1.02
C LYS A 388 -13.22 -5.04 0.78
N LEU A 389 -12.19 -4.20 0.66
CA LEU A 389 -12.36 -2.76 0.40
C LEU A 389 -13.08 -2.47 -0.93
N SER A 390 -12.83 -3.29 -1.95
CA SER A 390 -13.50 -3.15 -3.24
C SER A 390 -14.99 -3.52 -3.18
N GLU A 391 -15.41 -4.37 -2.24
CA GLU A 391 -16.80 -4.73 -1.98
C GLU A 391 -17.50 -3.71 -1.09
N ASP A 392 -16.87 -3.38 0.05
CA ASP A 392 -17.45 -2.49 1.06
C ASP A 392 -17.48 -1.02 0.63
N GLY A 393 -16.58 -0.61 -0.28
CA GLY A 393 -16.44 0.78 -0.75
C GLY A 393 -16.01 1.78 0.32
N LYS A 394 -15.61 1.32 1.50
CA LYS A 394 -15.16 2.13 2.63
C LYS A 394 -14.16 1.38 3.50
N VAL A 395 -13.31 2.12 4.19
CA VAL A 395 -12.41 1.56 5.20
C VAL A 395 -13.23 1.26 6.47
N PRO A 396 -13.17 0.04 7.00
CA PRO A 396 -13.92 -0.31 8.21
C PRO A 396 -13.29 0.38 9.44
N ALA A 397 -14.09 0.69 10.46
CA ALA A 397 -13.59 1.23 11.73
C ALA A 397 -12.69 0.22 12.46
N THR A 398 -12.96 -1.07 12.29
CA THR A 398 -12.15 -2.17 12.83
C THR A 398 -12.08 -3.29 11.80
N TRP A 399 -10.88 -3.79 11.54
CA TRP A 399 -10.66 -4.92 10.64
C TRP A 399 -11.07 -6.24 11.30
N PRO A 400 -11.63 -7.20 10.54
CA PRO A 400 -11.89 -8.55 11.04
C PRO A 400 -10.62 -9.21 11.61
N ALA A 401 -10.76 -9.97 12.69
CA ALA A 401 -9.66 -10.67 13.34
C ALA A 401 -8.95 -11.67 12.39
N SER A 402 -9.67 -12.26 11.43
CA SER A 402 -9.13 -13.16 10.41
C SER A 402 -8.07 -12.53 9.51
N LEU A 403 -8.07 -11.18 9.36
CA LEU A 403 -7.08 -10.44 8.58
C LEU A 403 -5.88 -10.00 9.43
N SER A 404 -5.94 -10.19 10.75
CA SER A 404 -4.83 -9.87 11.65
C SER A 404 -3.63 -10.79 11.43
N THR A 405 -2.43 -10.29 11.69
CA THR A 405 -1.21 -11.09 11.61
C THR A 405 -0.42 -11.02 12.91
N LYS A 406 0.30 -12.12 13.19
CA LYS A 406 1.34 -12.15 14.24
C LYS A 406 2.73 -11.88 13.69
N ILE A 407 2.91 -12.01 12.36
CA ILE A 407 4.19 -11.83 11.69
C ILE A 407 4.40 -10.33 11.44
N ASN A 408 5.32 -9.73 12.18
CA ASN A 408 5.59 -8.29 12.11
C ASN A 408 7.00 -7.95 12.60
N ILE A 409 7.36 -6.69 12.58
CA ILE A 409 8.66 -6.17 13.01
C ILE A 409 9.06 -6.57 14.43
N ASN A 410 8.09 -6.71 15.35
CA ASN A 410 8.34 -7.11 16.75
C ASN A 410 8.28 -8.63 16.95
N ASN A 411 7.68 -9.34 16.02
CA ASN A 411 7.53 -10.79 16.04
C ASN A 411 7.72 -11.37 14.63
N PRO A 412 8.95 -11.28 14.07
CA PRO A 412 9.25 -11.83 12.76
C PRO A 412 9.25 -13.36 12.80
N ILE A 413 8.94 -14.00 11.68
CA ILE A 413 9.05 -15.45 11.56
C ILE A 413 10.54 -15.83 11.41
N ASN A 414 10.97 -16.84 12.15
CA ASN A 414 12.31 -17.41 11.98
C ASN A 414 12.28 -18.34 10.76
N PHE A 415 13.22 -18.17 9.88
CA PHE A 415 13.29 -18.88 8.62
C PHE A 415 14.72 -19.31 8.34
N THR A 416 14.90 -20.56 7.93
CA THR A 416 16.20 -21.08 7.50
C THR A 416 16.10 -21.47 6.02
N TYR A 417 16.96 -20.91 5.21
CA TYR A 417 17.02 -21.19 3.77
C TYR A 417 18.47 -21.28 3.31
N MET A 418 18.84 -22.37 2.64
CA MET A 418 20.21 -22.64 2.20
C MET A 418 21.23 -22.47 3.34
N ASP A 419 20.94 -23.04 4.51
CA ASP A 419 21.74 -22.94 5.75
C ASP A 419 21.92 -21.51 6.30
N ASN A 420 21.21 -20.53 5.75
CA ASN A 420 21.18 -19.16 6.24
C ASN A 420 19.94 -18.92 7.10
N LYS A 421 20.12 -18.27 8.26
CA LYS A 421 19.04 -17.96 9.19
C LYS A 421 18.58 -16.53 9.01
N TYR A 422 17.27 -16.35 8.94
CA TYR A 422 16.63 -15.05 8.77
C TYR A 422 15.53 -14.84 9.80
N LYS A 423 15.25 -13.58 10.08
CA LYS A 423 13.99 -13.09 10.62
C LYS A 423 13.26 -12.39 9.51
N LEU A 424 12.08 -12.89 9.16
CA LEU A 424 11.30 -12.38 8.03
C LEU A 424 9.98 -11.81 8.51
N PHE A 425 9.59 -10.65 7.98
CA PHE A 425 8.26 -10.10 8.13
C PHE A 425 7.82 -9.33 6.90
N ILE A 426 6.48 -9.19 6.77
CA ILE A 426 5.83 -8.49 5.67
C ILE A 426 5.18 -7.24 6.24
N ALA A 427 5.41 -6.11 5.59
CA ALA A 427 4.84 -4.81 5.91
C ALA A 427 3.93 -4.33 4.77
N SER A 428 3.00 -3.43 5.06
CA SER A 428 2.14 -2.83 4.04
C SER A 428 1.82 -1.36 4.28
N SER A 429 1.45 -0.67 3.23
CA SER A 429 0.90 0.69 3.23
C SER A 429 -0.46 0.72 2.53
N PRO A 430 -1.30 1.74 2.77
CA PRO A 430 -1.19 2.74 3.82
C PRO A 430 -1.71 2.23 5.19
N PRO A 431 -1.43 2.91 6.30
CA PRO A 431 -1.85 2.47 7.63
C PRO A 431 -3.34 2.16 7.78
N PRO A 432 -4.29 2.90 7.18
CA PRO A 432 -5.71 2.56 7.25
C PRO A 432 -6.07 1.18 6.64
N PHE A 433 -5.22 0.62 5.77
CA PHE A 433 -5.40 -0.70 5.16
C PHE A 433 -4.63 -1.81 5.90
N SER A 434 -4.08 -1.50 7.06
CA SER A 434 -3.28 -2.44 7.85
C SER A 434 -4.10 -2.98 9.03
N PRO A 435 -4.58 -4.25 9.00
CA PRO A 435 -5.22 -4.89 10.13
C PRO A 435 -4.27 -5.01 11.34
N LYS A 436 -4.84 -5.34 12.51
CA LYS A 436 -4.08 -5.49 13.76
C LYS A 436 -2.86 -6.41 13.58
N GLY A 437 -1.71 -5.94 14.01
CA GLY A 437 -0.45 -6.67 13.96
C GLY A 437 0.36 -6.50 12.67
N ARG A 438 -0.18 -5.92 11.59
CA ARG A 438 0.56 -5.63 10.36
C ARG A 438 1.50 -4.45 10.58
N SER A 439 2.80 -4.62 10.30
CA SER A 439 3.76 -3.52 10.29
C SER A 439 3.49 -2.55 9.14
N SER A 440 3.70 -1.27 9.38
CA SER A 440 3.70 -0.28 8.32
C SER A 440 4.94 -0.42 7.44
N ASP A 441 4.79 -0.21 6.13
CA ASP A 441 5.89 -0.28 5.17
C ASP A 441 6.96 0.79 5.44
N LEU A 442 6.54 1.98 5.89
CA LEU A 442 7.44 3.03 6.35
C LEU A 442 8.28 2.60 7.56
N ASP A 443 7.63 2.00 8.56
CA ASP A 443 8.34 1.56 9.78
C ASP A 443 9.35 0.46 9.45
N ALA A 444 9.05 -0.42 8.48
CA ALA A 444 9.95 -1.45 8.00
C ALA A 444 11.22 -0.84 7.36
N ILE A 445 11.07 0.18 6.52
CA ILE A 445 12.20 0.90 5.91
C ILE A 445 13.05 1.59 7.00
N VAL A 446 12.40 2.37 7.87
CA VAL A 446 13.10 3.10 8.95
C VAL A 446 13.82 2.14 9.91
N HIS A 447 13.21 1.00 10.21
CA HIS A 447 13.81 -0.05 11.02
C HIS A 447 15.10 -0.62 10.40
N CYS A 448 15.08 -0.96 9.11
CA CYS A 448 16.27 -1.44 8.42
C CYS A 448 17.38 -0.38 8.40
N ILE A 449 17.02 0.90 8.18
CA ILE A 449 17.97 2.03 8.24
C ILE A 449 18.54 2.16 9.67
N ALA A 450 17.69 2.09 10.70
CA ALA A 450 18.11 2.24 12.09
C ALA A 450 19.03 1.12 12.56
N LYS A 451 18.85 -0.11 12.07
CA LYS A 451 19.68 -1.26 12.41
C LYS A 451 21.02 -1.33 11.65
N ALA A 452 21.15 -0.67 10.52
CA ALA A 452 22.36 -0.70 9.72
C ALA A 452 23.57 -0.20 10.50
N GLU A 453 24.69 -0.92 10.44
CA GLU A 453 25.94 -0.63 11.15
C GLU A 453 27.06 -0.16 10.22
N LYS A 454 27.10 -0.69 8.97
CA LYS A 454 28.21 -0.45 8.04
C LYS A 454 27.76 0.32 6.79
N PHE A 455 26.69 -0.15 6.16
CA PHE A 455 26.22 0.45 4.92
C PHE A 455 24.70 0.35 4.73
N ILE A 456 24.17 1.27 3.90
CA ILE A 456 22.80 1.29 3.39
C ILE A 456 22.89 1.58 1.90
N TYR A 457 22.48 0.62 1.05
CA TYR A 457 22.43 0.76 -0.39
C TYR A 457 20.99 0.70 -0.87
N ILE A 458 20.56 1.71 -1.61
CA ILE A 458 19.18 1.92 -2.03
C ILE A 458 19.12 2.01 -3.55
N SER A 459 18.25 1.22 -4.19
CA SER A 459 17.88 1.40 -5.59
C SER A 459 16.38 1.60 -5.69
N VAL A 460 15.97 2.80 -6.09
CA VAL A 460 14.57 3.19 -6.19
C VAL A 460 14.36 4.10 -7.40
N MET A 461 13.17 4.01 -8.01
CA MET A 461 12.83 4.82 -9.17
C MET A 461 12.80 6.31 -8.83
N ASP A 462 12.08 6.72 -7.78
CA ASP A 462 11.92 8.10 -7.34
C ASP A 462 12.19 8.22 -5.84
N TYR A 463 12.86 9.31 -5.45
CA TYR A 463 13.14 9.69 -4.07
C TYR A 463 12.80 11.15 -3.80
N PHE A 464 11.77 11.38 -2.97
CA PHE A 464 11.35 12.72 -2.57
C PHE A 464 11.01 12.79 -1.08
N PRO A 465 11.65 13.66 -0.29
CA PRO A 465 11.21 13.94 1.08
C PRO A 465 9.96 14.85 1.09
N LEU A 466 8.99 14.54 0.25
CA LEU A 466 7.76 15.28 -0.01
C LEU A 466 6.58 14.34 -0.21
N THR A 467 5.35 14.87 -0.08
CA THR A 467 4.19 14.35 -0.80
C THR A 467 4.06 15.09 -2.12
N ILE A 468 4.07 14.36 -3.25
CA ILE A 468 4.15 14.96 -4.60
C ILE A 468 2.92 14.70 -5.46
N TYR A 469 2.00 13.85 -4.99
CA TYR A 469 0.76 13.47 -5.70
C TYR A 469 -0.51 13.95 -4.99
N THR A 470 -0.37 14.81 -3.99
CA THR A 470 -1.46 15.49 -3.32
C THR A 470 -1.65 16.90 -3.90
N PRO A 471 -2.85 17.52 -3.79
CA PRO A 471 -3.09 18.88 -4.27
C PRO A 471 -2.14 19.93 -3.67
N GLN A 472 -1.65 19.67 -2.46
CA GLN A 472 -0.64 20.49 -1.79
C GLN A 472 0.59 19.65 -1.51
N ILE A 473 1.72 20.06 -2.08
CA ILE A 473 3.03 19.47 -1.77
C ILE A 473 3.34 19.77 -0.30
N LYS A 474 3.67 18.71 0.47
CA LYS A 474 4.06 18.82 1.87
C LYS A 474 5.45 18.26 2.06
N TYR A 475 6.24 18.89 2.91
CA TYR A 475 7.52 18.36 3.34
C TYR A 475 7.30 17.12 4.21
N TRP A 476 7.95 16.01 3.83
CA TRP A 476 7.83 14.72 4.49
C TRP A 476 9.19 14.01 4.57
N PRO A 477 10.03 14.37 5.56
CA PRO A 477 11.43 13.97 5.60
C PRO A 477 11.71 12.67 6.35
N THR A 478 10.76 11.82 6.63
CA THR A 478 10.93 10.68 7.55
C THR A 478 12.09 9.78 7.15
N ILE A 479 12.14 9.34 5.89
CA ILE A 479 13.24 8.50 5.38
C ILE A 479 14.53 9.34 5.25
N ASP A 480 14.44 10.57 4.76
CA ASP A 480 15.56 11.49 4.58
C ASP A 480 16.29 11.76 5.91
N ASN A 481 15.53 12.03 6.98
CA ASN A 481 16.08 12.21 8.32
C ASN A 481 16.77 10.93 8.84
N ALA A 482 16.18 9.76 8.61
CA ALA A 482 16.77 8.49 9.03
C ALA A 482 18.11 8.21 8.33
N LEU A 483 18.23 8.51 7.05
CA LEU A 483 19.47 8.37 6.28
C LEU A 483 20.55 9.34 6.77
N ARG A 484 20.19 10.61 7.01
CA ARG A 484 21.10 11.63 7.55
C ARG A 484 21.62 11.21 8.93
N ALA A 485 20.73 10.79 9.83
CA ALA A 485 21.09 10.31 11.14
C ALA A 485 22.03 9.08 11.09
N ALA A 486 21.74 8.11 10.20
CA ALA A 486 22.60 6.95 10.01
C ALA A 486 24.03 7.34 9.58
N ALA A 487 24.16 8.25 8.61
CA ALA A 487 25.45 8.70 8.12
C ALA A 487 26.21 9.56 9.13
N ILE A 488 25.55 10.50 9.80
CA ILE A 488 26.18 11.49 10.70
C ILE A 488 26.49 10.87 12.07
N GLU A 489 25.52 10.21 12.68
CA GLU A 489 25.64 9.74 14.08
C GLU A 489 26.37 8.39 14.18
N ARG A 490 26.16 7.50 13.19
CA ARG A 490 26.71 6.13 13.21
C ARG A 490 27.80 5.87 12.17
N ASN A 491 28.13 6.86 11.32
CA ASN A 491 29.10 6.74 10.23
C ASN A 491 28.77 5.60 9.22
N VAL A 492 27.49 5.33 9.03
CA VAL A 492 27.02 4.33 8.05
C VAL A 492 27.24 4.89 6.64
N ASN A 493 27.80 4.09 5.75
CA ASN A 493 28.02 4.45 4.35
C ASN A 493 26.71 4.34 3.55
N VAL A 494 26.17 5.44 3.04
CA VAL A 494 24.88 5.48 2.34
C VAL A 494 25.12 5.64 0.84
N ARG A 495 24.54 4.78 0.00
CA ARG A 495 24.54 4.89 -1.45
C ARG A 495 23.12 4.84 -1.99
N LEU A 496 22.79 5.81 -2.86
CA LEU A 496 21.50 5.87 -3.55
C LEU A 496 21.71 5.76 -5.05
N LEU A 497 21.08 4.77 -5.67
CA LEU A 497 21.02 4.58 -7.11
C LEU A 497 19.62 4.90 -7.59
N ILE A 498 19.42 6.12 -8.07
CA ILE A 498 18.13 6.68 -8.43
C ILE A 498 17.95 6.63 -9.94
N SER A 499 16.76 6.25 -10.40
CA SER A 499 16.47 6.23 -11.83
C SER A 499 16.53 7.64 -12.43
N TRP A 500 17.07 7.74 -13.66
CA TRP A 500 17.01 8.98 -14.44
C TRP A 500 16.54 8.67 -15.85
N TRP A 501 15.38 9.21 -16.20
CA TRP A 501 14.70 8.91 -17.45
C TRP A 501 13.86 10.09 -17.94
N LYS A 502 13.18 9.92 -19.07
CA LYS A 502 12.42 10.98 -19.76
C LYS A 502 11.41 11.73 -18.85
N HIS A 503 10.84 11.04 -17.86
CA HIS A 503 9.83 11.62 -16.97
C HIS A 503 10.36 11.93 -15.56
N SER A 504 11.69 11.83 -15.31
CA SER A 504 12.27 12.25 -14.03
C SER A 504 12.03 13.73 -13.77
N ARG A 505 11.66 14.05 -12.55
CA ARG A 505 11.44 15.43 -12.12
C ARG A 505 12.78 16.08 -11.76
N SER A 506 13.10 17.21 -12.37
CA SER A 506 14.35 17.95 -12.13
C SER A 506 14.52 18.36 -10.66
N SER A 507 13.41 18.60 -9.94
CA SER A 507 13.41 18.95 -8.51
C SER A 507 14.01 17.86 -7.61
N GLU A 508 13.96 16.58 -7.99
CA GLU A 508 14.57 15.47 -7.27
C GLU A 508 16.07 15.67 -7.07
N SER A 509 16.75 16.19 -8.09
CA SER A 509 18.20 16.43 -8.05
C SER A 509 18.64 17.35 -6.91
N TYR A 510 17.81 18.30 -6.50
CA TYR A 510 18.13 19.20 -5.38
C TYR A 510 18.11 18.48 -4.03
N PHE A 511 17.15 17.58 -3.82
CA PHE A 511 17.06 16.77 -2.60
C PHE A 511 18.22 15.77 -2.53
N LEU A 512 18.49 15.08 -3.64
CA LEU A 512 19.62 14.15 -3.75
C LEU A 512 20.97 14.87 -3.53
N LYS A 513 21.15 16.06 -4.10
CA LYS A 513 22.31 16.87 -3.88
C LYS A 513 22.45 17.29 -2.42
N SER A 514 21.37 17.70 -1.76
CA SER A 514 21.35 18.04 -0.35
C SER A 514 21.79 16.88 0.56
N LEU A 515 21.47 15.64 0.19
CA LEU A 515 21.98 14.46 0.89
C LEU A 515 23.47 14.25 0.62
N GLN A 516 23.87 14.24 -0.65
CA GLN A 516 25.24 13.96 -1.05
C GLN A 516 26.24 15.00 -0.51
N ASP A 517 25.86 16.28 -0.49
CA ASP A 517 26.71 17.37 -0.02
C ASP A 517 27.10 17.23 1.47
N LEU A 518 26.36 16.46 2.27
CA LEU A 518 26.74 16.12 3.65
C LEU A 518 28.06 15.35 3.74
N THR A 519 28.50 14.68 2.67
CA THR A 519 29.82 14.03 2.62
C THR A 519 30.95 15.03 2.86
N HIS A 520 30.73 16.31 2.59
CA HIS A 520 31.70 17.37 2.81
C HIS A 520 31.62 18.01 4.20
N SER A 521 30.62 17.62 5.03
CA SER A 521 30.39 18.21 6.37
C SER A 521 31.41 17.71 7.40
N TYR A 522 31.65 16.41 7.44
CA TYR A 522 32.56 15.75 8.41
C TYR A 522 33.33 14.60 7.73
N PRO A 523 34.58 14.33 8.17
CA PRO A 523 35.47 13.36 7.48
C PRO A 523 34.95 11.93 7.39
N LYS A 524 34.04 11.52 8.29
CA LYS A 524 33.50 10.15 8.34
C LYS A 524 32.15 10.00 7.66
N VAL A 525 31.47 11.11 7.32
CA VAL A 525 30.18 11.07 6.64
C VAL A 525 30.38 10.69 5.19
N LYS A 526 29.69 9.64 4.74
CA LYS A 526 29.76 9.15 3.36
C LYS A 526 28.35 8.93 2.83
N ILE A 527 27.91 9.80 1.94
CA ILE A 527 26.65 9.67 1.19
C ILE A 527 26.98 9.88 -0.29
N GLU A 528 26.79 8.86 -1.09
CA GLU A 528 27.06 8.89 -2.54
C GLU A 528 25.75 8.67 -3.29
N VAL A 529 25.50 9.45 -4.32
CA VAL A 529 24.32 9.34 -5.17
C VAL A 529 24.74 9.18 -6.62
N LYS A 530 24.16 8.19 -7.28
CA LYS A 530 24.28 8.01 -8.73
C LYS A 530 22.88 7.95 -9.37
N ARG A 531 22.83 8.34 -10.64
CA ARG A 531 21.68 8.19 -11.52
C ARG A 531 21.86 6.95 -12.38
N PHE A 532 20.87 6.09 -12.41
CA PHE A 532 20.85 4.93 -13.30
C PHE A 532 20.03 5.26 -14.55
N ILE A 533 20.62 5.08 -15.73
CA ILE A 533 20.04 5.40 -17.02
C ILE A 533 19.98 4.14 -17.87
N VAL A 534 18.78 3.72 -18.21
CA VAL A 534 18.60 2.63 -19.17
C VAL A 534 18.87 3.17 -20.57
N PRO A 535 19.82 2.60 -21.33
CA PRO A 535 20.16 3.09 -22.66
C PRO A 535 18.97 3.02 -23.61
N THR A 536 18.85 3.98 -24.51
CA THR A 536 17.75 4.08 -25.48
C THR A 536 18.28 4.45 -26.85
N ASP A 537 17.53 4.14 -27.88
CA ASP A 537 17.75 4.54 -29.26
C ASP A 537 16.51 5.25 -29.84
N PRO A 538 16.52 5.77 -31.08
CA PRO A 538 15.38 6.45 -31.67
C PRO A 538 14.11 5.61 -31.81
N HIS A 539 14.21 4.27 -31.88
CA HIS A 539 13.07 3.36 -31.91
C HIS A 539 12.51 3.14 -30.49
N LEU A 540 13.36 2.69 -29.57
CA LEU A 540 13.00 2.41 -28.17
C LEU A 540 12.48 3.66 -27.43
N ASN A 541 12.97 4.84 -27.80
CA ASN A 541 12.49 6.11 -27.22
C ASN A 541 11.04 6.47 -27.61
N LYS A 542 10.46 5.79 -28.61
CA LYS A 542 9.05 5.95 -28.98
C LYS A 542 8.12 5.16 -28.09
N ILE A 543 8.60 4.10 -27.41
CA ILE A 543 7.82 3.33 -26.47
C ILE A 543 7.55 4.21 -25.23
N PRO A 544 6.29 4.59 -24.97
CA PRO A 544 5.98 5.51 -23.88
C PRO A 544 6.20 4.83 -22.52
N PHE A 545 6.68 5.57 -21.53
CA PHE A 545 6.90 5.10 -20.16
C PHE A 545 7.75 3.83 -20.07
N ALA A 546 8.74 3.69 -20.94
CA ALA A 546 9.75 2.64 -20.96
C ALA A 546 11.13 3.21 -20.62
N ARG A 547 12.17 2.38 -20.64
CA ARG A 547 13.57 2.74 -20.46
C ARG A 547 13.84 3.39 -19.10
N VAL A 548 13.39 2.73 -18.04
CA VAL A 548 13.50 3.20 -16.66
C VAL A 548 13.99 2.06 -15.74
N ASN A 549 14.79 2.40 -14.72
CA ASN A 549 15.07 1.51 -13.60
C ASN A 549 13.93 1.66 -12.57
N HIS A 550 13.06 0.67 -12.52
CA HIS A 550 11.84 0.69 -11.70
C HIS A 550 11.98 -0.10 -10.39
N ASN A 551 13.21 -0.43 -10.00
CA ASN A 551 13.50 -1.14 -8.74
C ASN A 551 13.04 -0.34 -7.52
N LYS A 552 12.72 -1.06 -6.43
CA LYS A 552 12.36 -0.49 -5.14
C LYS A 552 12.88 -1.42 -4.03
N TYR A 553 14.19 -1.33 -3.77
CA TYR A 553 14.82 -2.14 -2.73
C TYR A 553 15.88 -1.37 -1.96
N MET A 554 16.17 -1.87 -0.80
CA MET A 554 17.30 -1.46 0.03
C MET A 554 18.01 -2.69 0.57
N VAL A 555 19.33 -2.67 0.59
CA VAL A 555 20.15 -3.66 1.26
C VAL A 555 21.10 -2.97 2.24
N THR A 556 21.20 -3.53 3.43
CA THR A 556 22.14 -3.12 4.47
C THR A 556 23.08 -4.27 4.79
N ASP A 557 24.05 -4.05 5.65
CA ASP A 557 24.91 -5.13 6.17
C ASP A 557 24.12 -6.19 6.98
N LEU A 558 22.91 -5.88 7.45
CA LEU A 558 22.09 -6.76 8.29
C LEU A 558 20.75 -7.18 7.68
N ALA A 559 20.26 -6.48 6.67
CA ALA A 559 18.92 -6.71 6.14
C ALA A 559 18.81 -6.51 4.63
N ALA A 560 17.85 -7.21 4.00
CA ALA A 560 17.33 -6.95 2.67
C ALA A 560 15.87 -6.52 2.78
N TYR A 561 15.52 -5.39 2.16
CA TYR A 561 14.16 -4.90 1.98
C TYR A 561 13.81 -4.88 0.49
N ILE A 562 12.72 -5.51 0.12
CA ILE A 562 12.19 -5.53 -1.26
C ILE A 562 10.75 -5.02 -1.20
N GLY A 563 10.47 -3.93 -1.92
CA GLY A 563 9.18 -3.26 -1.86
C GLY A 563 8.54 -2.98 -3.21
N THR A 564 7.31 -2.51 -3.16
CA THR A 564 6.53 -2.08 -4.33
C THR A 564 6.41 -0.55 -4.45
N SER A 565 6.79 0.19 -3.41
CA SER A 565 6.56 1.63 -3.25
C SER A 565 7.76 2.47 -3.69
N ASN A 566 7.55 3.53 -4.47
CA ASN A 566 8.55 4.60 -4.63
C ASN A 566 8.70 5.37 -3.30
N TRP A 567 9.82 6.10 -3.15
CA TRP A 567 10.12 6.74 -1.88
C TRP A 567 9.74 8.23 -1.86
N SER A 568 8.42 8.47 -1.87
CA SER A 568 7.82 9.76 -1.50
C SER A 568 6.69 9.54 -0.50
N GLY A 569 6.32 10.57 0.25
CA GLY A 569 5.36 10.45 1.35
C GLY A 569 4.02 9.84 0.96
N ASP A 570 3.56 10.10 -0.25
CA ASP A 570 2.28 9.60 -0.77
C ASP A 570 2.18 8.08 -0.76
N TYR A 571 3.30 7.38 -1.05
CA TYR A 571 3.32 5.90 -1.10
C TYR A 571 3.11 5.24 0.27
N PHE A 572 3.37 5.99 1.35
CA PHE A 572 3.22 5.47 2.71
C PHE A 572 1.97 5.99 3.43
N ILE A 573 1.36 7.07 2.92
CA ILE A 573 0.22 7.74 3.57
C ILE A 573 -1.12 7.26 3.00
N ASN A 574 -1.26 7.17 1.67
CA ASN A 574 -2.54 6.91 1.01
C ASN A 574 -2.46 5.97 -0.20
N THR A 575 -1.29 5.44 -0.54
CA THR A 575 -1.10 4.50 -1.65
C THR A 575 -0.79 3.10 -1.11
N ALA A 576 -1.41 2.08 -1.70
CA ALA A 576 -1.19 0.70 -1.28
C ALA A 576 0.14 0.16 -1.82
N GLY A 577 0.91 -0.44 -0.92
CA GLY A 577 2.19 -1.06 -1.19
C GLY A 577 2.51 -2.19 -0.22
N ILE A 578 3.52 -2.98 -0.55
CA ILE A 578 4.05 -4.08 0.26
C ILE A 578 5.56 -3.94 0.36
N GLY A 579 6.10 -4.20 1.54
CA GLY A 579 7.52 -4.38 1.80
C GLY A 579 7.78 -5.72 2.46
N THR A 580 8.81 -6.43 2.00
CA THR A 580 9.28 -7.69 2.59
C THR A 580 10.67 -7.49 3.13
N VAL A 581 10.88 -7.86 4.38
CA VAL A 581 12.16 -7.71 5.07
C VAL A 581 12.75 -9.06 5.45
N PHE A 582 14.00 -9.26 5.10
CA PHE A 582 14.84 -10.37 5.53
C PHE A 582 15.96 -9.81 6.39
N GLU A 583 15.94 -10.04 7.69
CA GLU A 583 17.06 -9.74 8.58
C GLU A 583 17.94 -10.99 8.76
N THR A 584 19.22 -10.84 8.58
CA THR A 584 20.18 -11.94 8.76
C THR A 584 20.45 -12.20 10.24
N VAL A 585 20.59 -13.48 10.63
CA VAL A 585 20.84 -13.87 12.01
C VAL A 585 22.10 -14.74 12.09
N GLY A 586 23.07 -14.30 12.86
CA GLY A 586 24.33 -15.02 13.05
C GLY A 586 25.22 -15.06 11.81
N HIS A 587 26.04 -16.11 11.69
CA HIS A 587 26.91 -16.31 10.53
C HIS A 587 26.09 -16.67 9.30
N GLN A 588 26.40 -16.03 8.17
CA GLN A 588 25.73 -16.24 6.89
C GLN A 588 26.70 -16.81 5.87
N ASN A 589 26.23 -17.70 5.02
CA ASN A 589 26.96 -18.19 3.85
C ASN A 589 26.93 -17.09 2.75
N ASN A 590 27.88 -17.16 1.81
CA ASN A 590 28.08 -16.13 0.79
C ASN A 590 26.97 -16.03 -0.27
N ASP A 591 26.02 -16.98 -0.31
CA ASP A 591 24.92 -16.99 -1.28
C ASP A 591 23.54 -16.81 -0.62
N ASN A 592 23.48 -15.93 0.36
CA ASN A 592 22.22 -15.59 1.02
C ASN A 592 21.48 -14.46 0.25
N ILE A 593 20.15 -14.36 0.45
CA ILE A 593 19.28 -13.37 -0.24
C ILE A 593 19.79 -11.93 -0.08
N ARG A 594 20.27 -11.55 1.12
CA ARG A 594 20.85 -10.24 1.36
C ARG A 594 22.10 -10.00 0.50
N GLN A 595 22.99 -11.01 0.40
CA GLN A 595 24.20 -10.92 -0.41
C GLN A 595 23.87 -10.89 -1.91
N GLN A 596 22.89 -11.68 -2.35
CA GLN A 596 22.44 -11.64 -3.74
C GLN A 596 21.91 -10.24 -4.11
N LEU A 597 21.12 -9.60 -3.22
CA LEU A 597 20.62 -8.24 -3.42
C LEU A 597 21.76 -7.20 -3.41
N GLU A 598 22.76 -7.36 -2.54
CA GLU A 598 23.98 -6.54 -2.54
C GLU A 598 24.77 -6.70 -3.84
N ASN A 599 24.89 -7.92 -4.37
CA ASN A 599 25.56 -8.20 -5.64
C ASN A 599 24.83 -7.52 -6.82
N ILE A 600 23.49 -7.52 -6.84
CA ILE A 600 22.69 -6.77 -7.83
C ILE A 600 22.99 -5.27 -7.72
N PHE A 601 23.01 -4.73 -6.47
CA PHE A 601 23.33 -3.31 -6.28
C PHE A 601 24.74 -2.97 -6.79
N HIS A 602 25.73 -3.77 -6.48
CA HIS A 602 27.12 -3.55 -6.93
C HIS A 602 27.25 -3.68 -8.44
N ARG A 603 26.59 -4.68 -9.06
CA ARG A 603 26.52 -4.82 -10.52
C ARG A 603 26.02 -3.54 -11.17
N ASP A 604 24.88 -3.03 -10.67
CA ASP A 604 24.24 -1.84 -11.22
C ASP A 604 25.03 -0.56 -10.90
N TRP A 605 25.59 -0.44 -9.68
CA TRP A 605 26.35 0.72 -9.23
C TRP A 605 27.66 0.94 -9.97
N PHE A 606 28.34 -0.15 -10.34
CA PHE A 606 29.62 -0.11 -11.05
C PHE A 606 29.48 -0.28 -12.57
N SER A 607 28.26 -0.38 -13.08
CA SER A 607 28.00 -0.47 -14.51
C SER A 607 28.20 0.86 -15.23
N ASP A 608 28.36 0.78 -16.55
CA ASP A 608 28.41 1.95 -17.46
C ASP A 608 27.09 2.74 -17.51
N TYR A 609 26.03 2.21 -16.87
CA TYR A 609 24.70 2.81 -16.81
C TYR A 609 24.49 3.69 -15.58
N SER A 610 25.47 3.75 -14.67
CA SER A 610 25.44 4.51 -13.42
C SER A 610 26.32 5.74 -13.47
N PHE A 611 25.72 6.92 -13.43
CA PHE A 611 26.39 8.23 -13.57
C PHE A 611 26.39 9.01 -12.26
N PRO A 612 27.49 9.64 -11.86
CA PRO A 612 27.51 10.56 -10.73
C PRO A 612 26.48 11.68 -10.89
N LEU A 613 25.92 12.17 -9.79
CA LEU A 613 24.86 13.17 -9.78
C LEU A 613 25.27 14.51 -10.43
N ASN A 614 26.55 14.88 -10.37
CA ASN A 614 27.12 16.13 -10.91
C ASN A 614 27.49 16.07 -12.39
N VAL A 615 27.36 14.94 -13.06
CA VAL A 615 27.66 14.78 -14.48
C VAL A 615 26.49 15.29 -15.32
N THR A 616 26.80 16.22 -16.26
CA THR A 616 25.84 16.62 -17.29
C THR A 616 25.77 15.52 -18.34
N ILE A 617 24.62 14.91 -18.51
CA ILE A 617 24.42 13.83 -19.46
C ILE A 617 24.00 14.43 -20.79
N ASN A 618 24.89 14.39 -21.78
CA ASN A 618 24.61 14.85 -23.14
C ASN A 618 23.57 13.92 -23.78
N GLY A 619 22.51 14.50 -24.35
CA GLY A 619 21.41 13.79 -24.99
C GLY A 619 20.07 13.91 -24.24
N PHE A 620 20.08 14.32 -22.98
CA PHE A 620 18.90 14.74 -22.23
C PHE A 620 18.85 16.28 -22.10
N ASN A 621 19.47 16.99 -23.06
CA ASN A 621 19.38 18.44 -23.13
C ASN A 621 17.93 18.85 -23.39
N ASN A 622 17.44 19.73 -22.54
CA ASN A 622 16.19 20.50 -22.61
C ASN A 622 15.06 20.07 -21.66
N SER A 623 15.33 19.28 -20.62
CA SER A 623 14.32 19.04 -19.59
C SER A 623 13.94 20.30 -18.78
N TRP A 624 14.77 21.38 -18.82
CA TRP A 624 14.51 22.63 -18.09
C TRP A 624 13.38 23.47 -18.71
N GLU A 625 13.25 23.50 -20.03
CA GLU A 625 12.17 24.23 -20.71
C GLU A 625 10.86 23.43 -20.76
N ILE A 626 10.96 22.12 -20.92
CA ILE A 626 9.79 21.23 -20.89
C ILE A 626 9.16 21.19 -19.49
N SER A 627 9.98 21.21 -18.43
CA SER A 627 9.46 21.23 -17.03
C SER A 627 8.70 22.52 -16.70
N ARG A 628 9.06 23.66 -17.29
CA ARG A 628 8.35 24.93 -17.05
C ARG A 628 6.94 24.93 -17.65
N ASN A 629 6.78 24.33 -18.82
CA ASN A 629 5.48 24.21 -19.49
C ASN A 629 4.61 23.09 -18.92
N LEU A 630 5.21 21.99 -18.41
CA LEU A 630 4.49 20.92 -17.74
C LEU A 630 4.02 21.31 -16.33
N TYR A 631 4.69 22.25 -15.65
CA TYR A 631 4.22 22.77 -14.37
C TYR A 631 2.87 23.52 -14.48
N GLN A 632 2.57 24.11 -15.63
CA GLN A 632 1.29 24.75 -15.89
C GLN A 632 0.20 23.75 -16.33
N HIS A 633 0.57 22.61 -16.94
CA HIS A 633 -0.38 21.56 -17.36
C HIS A 633 -0.58 20.44 -16.34
N SER A 634 0.39 20.16 -15.46
CA SER A 634 0.31 19.05 -14.49
C SER A 634 -0.57 19.35 -13.27
N LEU A 635 -1.04 20.59 -13.11
CA LEU A 635 -2.04 20.91 -12.08
C LEU A 635 -3.45 20.38 -12.39
N TYR A 636 -3.67 19.85 -13.60
CA TYR A 636 -4.97 19.37 -14.07
C TYR A 636 -4.98 17.92 -14.60
N GLU A 637 -3.87 17.19 -14.60
CA GLU A 637 -3.88 15.76 -14.95
C GLU A 637 -3.95 14.89 -13.69
N PRO A 638 -5.07 14.16 -13.50
CA PRO A 638 -5.16 13.22 -12.39
C PRO A 638 -4.28 11.99 -12.66
N TYR A 639 -3.27 11.82 -11.81
CA TYR A 639 -2.67 10.55 -11.44
C TYR A 639 -2.50 9.49 -12.54
N ILE A 640 -1.45 9.61 -13.35
CA ILE A 640 -0.86 8.46 -14.03
C ILE A 640 0.60 8.40 -13.65
N HIS A 641 0.89 7.54 -12.70
CA HIS A 641 2.25 7.13 -12.40
C HIS A 641 2.33 5.61 -12.54
N ILE A 642 3.29 5.20 -13.33
CA ILE A 642 3.72 3.81 -13.53
C ILE A 642 4.26 3.23 -12.22
#